data_90b5ea3287068f36dc17112f448537b3
#
_entry.id   90b5ea3287068f36dc17112f448537b3
#
_cell.length_a   1.000
_cell.length_b   1.000
_cell.length_c   1.000
_cell.angle_alpha   90.00
_cell.angle_beta   90.00
_cell.angle_gamma   90.00
#
_symmetry.space_group_name_H-M   'P 1'
#
loop_
_entity.id
_entity.type
_entity.pdbx_description
1 polymer ?
#
loop_
_entity_poly.entity_id
_entity_poly.type
_entity_poly.pdbx_seq_one_letter_code
_entity_poly.pdbx_strand_id
1 'polypeptide(L)'
;MNTLYRITISLAAVLISTIMPAADLPQLPVASSIKTGTLDNGIAYYLVTNSTEKGKADVALVRRGGYDMESGVESGSSAVNVMGSLAGLPHFRTDTPFSYLSRNCIWPGPGGYASVYSDATIYRFGGLDLTRSKEIVDSTLLMVFDIVGRQSERGDRYSPDNQAIVVSGDIDAGAVLNKMNMLSMLVTRHSSEKQVDRYAWNVSDDVVYRHIQSDIPGIVSLTAEYKSPRTPLKNMNTIQPLVSRKFAMEFGIIIKKRLSTALRQAGIPVGGVNADYSGSQSGPGDETYRITVTTSIPNLNKATAVLSGVLADLNKNGVSPDEYRDTENELVMNLKREYSGDVTANSIYVEQCISAYLYGASLTSAATNMNFFLEKNIQDDLGAKLFNNFIFALLDRSKNLTVECKADSLAVSGRDVLENFSAAWSAGNMRTYNISNSDTLTLKKPSGKLKIKTVSPEPLSGGQIWTFDNGIRVIFKNVPKSGMFHYMWLLKGGYSLLPGIKPGESAYISDMLRLYDVCGMSCYRFADMLSANGITMKGEVTMSDFRISGAAPSSRLRLVMKAMASFADNKSLNKDAYDYYRKCQDLMMAAGSSQEAVLDSLMFPGNVWSPYKRRIKLTDDFPKRASKFFDSEFSKMNDGVLVIVGDLDEFSLKKDLCRDLGNFSTEKVSSFRSRLQYESVSGRVSEIKRGDKPELSVGISSPLMFTSANFMASQIAAMVMTDKLSATLSKCGWYGSPSWEFAMFPEERFNFRMNCAMSDRTGIPASLAQTDSVEFVMSALRRTVSQVSDGISADEMSVYRSMLLKSMEARMSDPETIMSMLVLRYSYGKDMVTKYKDKVNAVTLDNVNEVLAAMAKGRLAEYAVRRSHEGEQIHEQKLKKP
;
A
#
# COMPACT_ATOMS: atom_id res chain seq x y z
N MET A 1 -28.71 -8.53 17.71
CA MET A 1 -28.91 -7.46 18.71
C MET A 1 -28.37 -7.76 20.10
N ASN A 2 -28.58 -8.94 20.67
CA ASN A 2 -28.11 -9.22 22.07
C ASN A 2 -26.57 -9.42 22.20
N THR A 3 -25.86 -9.80 21.17
CA THR A 3 -24.41 -10.03 21.22
C THR A 3 -23.64 -8.69 21.13
N LEU A 4 -24.09 -7.75 20.31
CA LEU A 4 -23.54 -6.41 20.20
C LEU A 4 -23.71 -5.56 21.46
N TYR A 5 -24.87 -5.69 22.16
CA TYR A 5 -25.09 -4.99 23.43
C TYR A 5 -24.17 -5.51 24.56
N ARG A 6 -23.81 -6.79 24.53
CA ARG A 6 -22.81 -7.38 25.44
C ARG A 6 -21.38 -6.91 25.09
N ILE A 7 -21.07 -6.66 23.82
CA ILE A 7 -19.80 -6.13 23.36
C ILE A 7 -19.61 -4.69 23.84
N THR A 8 -20.68 -3.86 23.82
CA THR A 8 -20.60 -2.44 24.26
C THR A 8 -20.35 -2.31 25.78
N ILE A 9 -20.92 -3.19 26.59
CA ILE A 9 -20.67 -3.25 28.03
C ILE A 9 -19.25 -3.78 28.30
N SER A 10 -18.76 -4.71 27.51
CA SER A 10 -17.40 -5.24 27.60
C SER A 10 -16.33 -4.18 27.21
N LEU A 11 -16.62 -3.24 26.30
CA LEU A 11 -15.70 -2.15 25.97
C LEU A 11 -15.44 -1.22 27.17
N ALA A 12 -16.49 -0.90 27.95
CA ALA A 12 -16.33 -0.13 29.18
C ALA A 12 -15.50 -0.90 30.23
N ALA A 13 -15.64 -2.22 30.29
CA ALA A 13 -14.87 -3.07 31.20
C ALA A 13 -13.40 -3.24 30.78
N VAL A 14 -13.08 -3.25 29.47
CA VAL A 14 -11.71 -3.38 28.95
C VAL A 14 -10.85 -2.17 29.30
N LEU A 15 -11.42 -0.98 29.30
CA LEU A 15 -10.70 0.26 29.64
C LEU A 15 -10.55 0.47 31.16
N ILE A 16 -11.44 -0.15 31.94
CA ILE A 16 -11.27 -0.22 33.38
C ILE A 16 -10.17 -1.22 33.75
N SER A 17 -9.91 -2.24 32.93
CA SER A 17 -8.89 -3.28 33.16
C SER A 17 -7.44 -2.83 32.90
N THR A 18 -7.20 -1.70 32.23
CA THR A 18 -5.85 -1.07 32.19
C THR A 18 -5.52 -0.39 33.53
N ILE A 19 -6.50 -0.21 34.38
CA ILE A 19 -6.39 0.45 35.71
C ILE A 19 -6.74 -0.50 36.88
N MET A 20 -7.39 -1.64 36.62
CA MET A 20 -7.78 -2.63 37.64
C MET A 20 -7.25 -4.04 37.31
N PRO A 21 -6.95 -4.89 38.32
CA PRO A 21 -6.54 -6.26 38.10
C PRO A 21 -7.60 -7.04 37.33
N ALA A 22 -7.18 -7.69 36.27
CA ALA A 22 -7.89 -8.34 35.20
C ALA A 22 -9.19 -9.05 35.62
N ALA A 23 -10.32 -8.46 35.31
CA ALA A 23 -11.52 -9.25 35.07
C ALA A 23 -11.29 -10.10 33.80
N ASP A 24 -11.62 -11.38 33.84
CA ASP A 24 -11.48 -12.24 32.66
C ASP A 24 -12.44 -11.77 31.57
N LEU A 25 -11.86 -11.24 30.52
CA LEU A 25 -12.60 -10.77 29.35
C LEU A 25 -13.20 -11.97 28.62
N PRO A 26 -14.44 -11.88 28.11
CA PRO A 26 -15.04 -12.96 27.37
C PRO A 26 -14.23 -13.27 26.10
N GLN A 27 -13.98 -14.55 25.88
CA GLN A 27 -13.31 -15.04 24.68
C GLN A 27 -14.24 -14.86 23.48
N LEU A 28 -13.67 -14.47 22.35
CA LEU A 28 -14.40 -14.38 21.09
C LEU A 28 -14.65 -15.80 20.53
N PRO A 29 -15.83 -16.06 19.98
CA PRO A 29 -16.15 -17.38 19.45
C PRO A 29 -15.31 -17.68 18.20
N VAL A 30 -14.83 -18.90 18.09
CA VAL A 30 -14.22 -19.39 16.84
C VAL A 30 -15.30 -19.47 15.75
N ALA A 31 -15.02 -18.98 14.56
CA ALA A 31 -15.94 -19.09 13.45
C ALA A 31 -16.23 -20.56 13.11
N SER A 32 -17.50 -20.89 12.86
CA SER A 32 -17.92 -22.26 12.53
C SER A 32 -17.29 -22.79 11.23
N SER A 33 -16.82 -21.91 10.36
CA SER A 33 -16.09 -22.24 9.14
C SER A 33 -14.64 -22.68 9.39
N ILE A 34 -14.12 -22.50 10.61
CA ILE A 34 -12.71 -22.77 10.94
C ILE A 34 -12.63 -24.03 11.81
N LYS A 35 -11.91 -25.05 11.33
CA LYS A 35 -11.59 -26.27 12.05
C LYS A 35 -10.10 -26.28 12.38
N THR A 36 -9.76 -26.47 13.64
CA THR A 36 -8.36 -26.50 14.11
C THR A 36 -8.05 -27.79 14.84
N GLY A 37 -6.78 -28.15 14.94
CA GLY A 37 -6.29 -29.30 15.71
C GLY A 37 -4.81 -29.53 15.50
N THR A 38 -4.36 -30.75 15.87
CA THR A 38 -2.97 -31.18 15.75
C THR A 38 -2.95 -32.57 15.12
N LEU A 39 -2.05 -32.78 14.16
CA LEU A 39 -1.80 -34.09 13.54
C LEU A 39 -0.97 -34.96 14.48
N ASP A 40 -0.93 -36.28 14.23
CA ASP A 40 -0.20 -37.23 15.07
C ASP A 40 1.29 -36.96 15.18
N ASN A 41 1.89 -36.33 14.15
CA ASN A 41 3.29 -35.91 14.15
C ASN A 41 3.55 -34.58 14.85
N GLY A 42 2.54 -33.91 15.40
CA GLY A 42 2.63 -32.67 16.16
C GLY A 42 2.35 -31.38 15.36
N ILE A 43 2.22 -31.44 14.03
CA ILE A 43 1.90 -30.25 13.22
C ILE A 43 0.49 -29.75 13.56
N ALA A 44 0.36 -28.47 13.89
CA ALA A 44 -0.94 -27.83 14.02
C ALA A 44 -1.62 -27.62 12.65
N TYR A 45 -2.95 -27.65 12.61
CA TYR A 45 -3.67 -27.35 11.38
C TYR A 45 -4.83 -26.37 11.59
N TYR A 46 -5.08 -25.59 10.54
CA TYR A 46 -6.20 -24.65 10.44
C TYR A 46 -6.87 -24.85 9.08
N LEU A 47 -8.10 -25.32 9.06
CA LEU A 47 -8.89 -25.55 7.85
C LEU A 47 -10.08 -24.60 7.84
N VAL A 48 -10.15 -23.76 6.83
CA VAL A 48 -11.22 -22.79 6.67
C VAL A 48 -12.06 -23.14 5.46
N THR A 49 -13.31 -23.51 5.68
CA THR A 49 -14.29 -23.70 4.60
C THR A 49 -14.84 -22.34 4.20
N ASN A 50 -14.50 -21.90 3.00
CA ASN A 50 -14.88 -20.59 2.48
C ASN A 50 -15.39 -20.72 1.04
N SER A 51 -16.73 -20.63 0.89
CA SER A 51 -17.42 -20.74 -0.41
C SER A 51 -17.54 -19.39 -1.17
N THR A 52 -17.03 -18.29 -0.60
CA THR A 52 -17.11 -16.95 -1.23
C THR A 52 -16.29 -16.92 -2.51
N GLU A 53 -15.09 -17.47 -2.49
CA GLU A 53 -14.25 -17.66 -3.67
C GLU A 53 -14.43 -19.08 -4.22
N LYS A 54 -15.54 -19.30 -4.93
CA LYS A 54 -15.88 -20.61 -5.47
C LYS A 54 -14.76 -21.22 -6.30
N GLY A 55 -14.49 -22.50 -6.04
CA GLY A 55 -13.49 -23.26 -6.77
C GLY A 55 -12.05 -22.80 -6.53
N LYS A 56 -11.77 -22.04 -5.47
CA LYS A 56 -10.42 -21.57 -5.13
C LYS A 56 -10.01 -21.97 -3.72
N ALA A 57 -8.71 -22.13 -3.50
CA ALA A 57 -8.12 -22.33 -2.19
C ALA A 57 -6.75 -21.68 -2.08
N ASP A 58 -6.35 -21.36 -0.85
CA ASP A 58 -5.01 -20.92 -0.48
C ASP A 58 -4.43 -21.85 0.57
N VAL A 59 -3.11 -22.08 0.51
CA VAL A 59 -2.38 -22.93 1.45
C VAL A 59 -1.21 -22.16 2.03
N ALA A 60 -0.96 -22.28 3.33
CA ALA A 60 0.25 -21.76 3.96
C ALA A 60 0.87 -22.78 4.90
N LEU A 61 2.21 -22.75 4.99
CA LEU A 61 2.99 -23.41 6.03
C LEU A 61 3.63 -22.32 6.89
N VAL A 62 3.42 -22.40 8.19
CA VAL A 62 3.93 -21.43 9.17
C VAL A 62 4.85 -22.15 10.14
N ARG A 63 6.01 -21.61 10.39
CA ARG A 63 6.94 -22.08 11.41
C ARG A 63 7.26 -20.96 12.38
N ARG A 64 7.22 -21.23 13.68
CA ARG A 64 7.80 -20.34 14.69
C ARG A 64 9.32 -20.37 14.58
N GLY A 65 9.91 -19.19 14.59
CA GLY A 65 11.34 -18.98 14.42
C GLY A 65 11.71 -18.49 13.03
N GLY A 66 12.55 -17.50 13.05
CA GLY A 66 13.09 -16.81 11.89
C GLY A 66 14.52 -16.35 12.21
N TYR A 67 14.81 -15.07 11.94
CA TYR A 67 16.13 -14.50 12.18
C TYR A 67 16.56 -14.52 13.66
N ASP A 68 15.63 -14.42 14.61
CA ASP A 68 15.93 -14.43 16.05
C ASP A 68 16.51 -15.78 16.53
N MET A 69 16.37 -16.83 15.72
CA MET A 69 16.94 -18.15 16.00
C MET A 69 18.36 -18.33 15.45
N GLU A 70 18.95 -17.31 14.84
CA GLU A 70 20.28 -17.40 14.23
C GLU A 70 21.44 -17.20 15.21
N SER A 71 21.19 -17.10 16.51
CA SER A 71 22.25 -17.02 17.52
C SER A 71 23.20 -18.21 17.44
N GLY A 72 24.49 -17.94 17.17
CA GLY A 72 25.52 -18.97 17.01
C GLY A 72 25.66 -19.62 15.63
N VAL A 73 24.96 -19.09 14.62
CA VAL A 73 25.06 -19.44 13.20
C VAL A 73 25.32 -18.18 12.37
N GLU A 74 25.79 -18.35 11.14
CA GLU A 74 25.95 -17.20 10.23
C GLU A 74 24.61 -16.46 10.02
N SER A 75 24.64 -15.15 10.12
CA SER A 75 23.48 -14.29 9.87
C SER A 75 22.94 -14.53 8.46
N GLY A 76 21.61 -14.72 8.34
CA GLY A 76 20.93 -15.01 7.07
C GLY A 76 20.83 -16.49 6.74
N SER A 77 21.32 -17.40 7.58
CA SER A 77 21.21 -18.84 7.38
C SER A 77 19.77 -19.32 7.24
N SER A 78 18.84 -18.68 7.96
CA SER A 78 17.40 -18.97 7.84
C SER A 78 16.84 -18.67 6.46
N ALA A 79 17.21 -17.57 5.85
CA ALA A 79 16.77 -17.22 4.50
C ALA A 79 17.34 -18.16 3.44
N VAL A 80 18.63 -18.51 3.54
CA VAL A 80 19.27 -19.48 2.64
C VAL A 80 18.61 -20.85 2.74
N ASN A 81 18.32 -21.30 3.96
CA ASN A 81 17.65 -22.58 4.20
C ASN A 81 16.23 -22.61 3.64
N VAL A 82 15.50 -21.51 3.75
CA VAL A 82 14.14 -21.37 3.25
C VAL A 82 14.12 -21.38 1.71
N MET A 83 15.02 -20.64 1.06
CA MET A 83 15.14 -20.65 -0.41
C MET A 83 15.57 -22.03 -0.92
N GLY A 84 16.52 -22.66 -0.24
CA GLY A 84 16.96 -24.01 -0.56
C GLY A 84 15.91 -25.10 -0.32
N SER A 85 14.92 -24.86 0.56
CA SER A 85 13.87 -25.83 0.88
C SER A 85 12.87 -26.04 -0.25
N LEU A 86 12.69 -25.04 -1.14
CA LEU A 86 11.86 -25.17 -2.35
C LEU A 86 12.61 -25.80 -3.53
N ALA A 87 13.92 -26.05 -3.41
CA ALA A 87 14.70 -26.67 -4.47
C ALA A 87 14.89 -28.17 -4.20
N GLY A 88 14.61 -29.03 -5.19
CA GLY A 88 14.91 -30.46 -5.13
C GLY A 88 14.11 -31.24 -4.08
N LEU A 89 12.83 -31.01 -3.98
CA LEU A 89 11.91 -31.75 -3.11
C LEU A 89 11.79 -33.22 -3.60
N PRO A 90 11.64 -34.20 -2.69
CA PRO A 90 11.66 -35.61 -3.03
C PRO A 90 10.67 -36.03 -4.10
N HIS A 91 9.43 -35.52 -4.01
CA HIS A 91 8.35 -35.84 -4.96
C HIS A 91 8.27 -34.88 -6.17
N PHE A 92 9.14 -33.85 -6.25
CA PHE A 92 9.20 -32.85 -7.34
C PHE A 92 10.54 -32.89 -8.08
N ARG A 93 11.07 -34.08 -8.37
CA ARG A 93 12.41 -34.24 -9.02
C ARG A 93 12.37 -33.94 -10.51
N THR A 94 11.32 -34.33 -11.21
CA THR A 94 11.14 -34.14 -12.65
C THR A 94 10.43 -32.84 -12.96
N ASP A 95 9.43 -32.50 -12.16
CA ASP A 95 8.71 -31.22 -12.21
C ASP A 95 9.13 -30.40 -10.99
N THR A 96 10.00 -29.40 -11.21
CA THR A 96 10.49 -28.59 -10.09
C THR A 96 9.33 -27.90 -9.37
N PRO A 97 9.42 -27.62 -8.06
CA PRO A 97 8.38 -26.87 -7.34
C PRO A 97 7.96 -25.59 -8.04
N PHE A 98 8.91 -24.83 -8.56
CA PHE A 98 8.62 -23.58 -9.27
C PHE A 98 7.88 -23.82 -10.60
N SER A 99 8.25 -24.86 -11.35
CA SER A 99 7.52 -25.24 -12.58
C SER A 99 6.11 -25.70 -12.28
N TYR A 100 5.92 -26.47 -11.21
CA TYR A 100 4.61 -26.88 -10.72
C TYR A 100 3.73 -25.67 -10.33
N LEU A 101 4.28 -24.75 -9.53
CA LEU A 101 3.58 -23.57 -9.05
C LEU A 101 3.17 -22.65 -10.22
N SER A 102 4.10 -22.39 -11.12
CA SER A 102 3.86 -21.56 -12.31
C SER A 102 2.82 -22.17 -13.23
N ARG A 103 2.97 -23.44 -13.60
CA ARG A 103 2.03 -24.16 -14.50
C ARG A 103 0.61 -24.21 -13.94
N ASN A 104 0.45 -24.31 -12.63
CA ASN A 104 -0.85 -24.32 -11.97
C ASN A 104 -1.34 -22.91 -11.61
N CYS A 105 -0.61 -21.85 -12.00
CA CYS A 105 -0.95 -20.46 -11.70
C CYS A 105 -1.15 -20.22 -10.20
N ILE A 106 -0.37 -20.92 -9.36
CA ILE A 106 -0.32 -20.70 -7.93
C ILE A 106 0.60 -19.51 -7.69
N TRP A 107 0.12 -18.48 -7.03
CA TRP A 107 0.90 -17.26 -6.81
C TRP A 107 1.46 -17.17 -5.39
N PRO A 108 2.58 -16.43 -5.24
CA PRO A 108 3.16 -16.18 -3.93
C PRO A 108 2.33 -15.17 -3.14
N GLY A 109 2.48 -15.23 -1.83
CA GLY A 109 2.00 -14.15 -0.96
C GLY A 109 2.96 -12.95 -0.94
N PRO A 110 2.70 -11.98 -0.06
CA PRO A 110 3.63 -10.89 0.22
C PRO A 110 5.03 -11.42 0.57
N GLY A 111 6.05 -10.95 -0.14
CA GLY A 111 7.44 -11.39 0.06
C GLY A 111 7.83 -12.69 -0.66
N GLY A 112 7.01 -13.21 -1.59
CA GLY A 112 7.30 -14.40 -2.37
C GLY A 112 6.64 -15.68 -1.83
N TYR A 113 7.05 -16.84 -2.36
CA TYR A 113 6.53 -18.14 -1.89
C TYR A 113 6.99 -18.49 -0.48
N ALA A 114 8.09 -17.93 -0.03
CA ALA A 114 8.65 -18.14 1.29
C ALA A 114 9.23 -16.84 1.84
N SER A 115 8.88 -16.48 3.06
CA SER A 115 9.32 -15.27 3.73
C SER A 115 9.85 -15.60 5.12
N VAL A 116 10.99 -15.02 5.49
CA VAL A 116 11.58 -15.13 6.84
C VAL A 116 11.42 -13.80 7.55
N TYR A 117 10.82 -13.83 8.72
CA TYR A 117 10.66 -12.70 9.63
C TYR A 117 11.58 -12.88 10.84
N SER A 118 11.56 -11.97 11.79
CA SER A 118 12.35 -12.11 13.02
C SER A 118 12.01 -13.39 13.76
N ASP A 119 10.75 -13.68 13.97
CA ASP A 119 10.21 -14.73 14.82
C ASP A 119 9.45 -15.83 14.08
N ALA A 120 9.32 -15.72 12.76
CA ALA A 120 8.55 -16.67 11.95
C ALA A 120 9.13 -16.90 10.56
N THR A 121 8.85 -18.08 10.02
CA THR A 121 9.05 -18.41 8.60
C THR A 121 7.72 -18.87 8.01
N ILE A 122 7.32 -18.27 6.89
CA ILE A 122 6.01 -18.52 6.31
C ILE A 122 6.13 -18.81 4.82
N TYR A 123 5.52 -19.91 4.38
CA TYR A 123 5.34 -20.26 2.98
C TYR A 123 3.89 -20.01 2.58
N ARG A 124 3.67 -19.39 1.42
CA ARG A 124 2.33 -19.06 0.93
C ARG A 124 2.14 -19.51 -0.51
N PHE A 125 1.02 -20.21 -0.74
CA PHE A 125 0.61 -20.75 -2.02
C PHE A 125 -0.84 -20.33 -2.27
N GLY A 126 -1.04 -19.26 -3.03
CA GLY A 126 -2.35 -18.66 -3.23
C GLY A 126 -2.99 -19.01 -4.57
N GLY A 127 -4.31 -18.93 -4.60
CA GLY A 127 -5.10 -19.03 -5.82
C GLY A 127 -5.13 -20.41 -6.47
N LEU A 128 -5.05 -21.49 -5.67
CA LEU A 128 -5.24 -22.85 -6.17
C LEU A 128 -6.61 -22.97 -6.83
N ASP A 129 -6.64 -23.44 -8.07
CA ASP A 129 -7.87 -23.56 -8.87
C ASP A 129 -8.41 -25.00 -8.84
N LEU A 130 -9.40 -25.21 -7.97
CA LEU A 130 -10.05 -26.51 -7.76
C LEU A 130 -10.90 -26.95 -8.96
N THR A 131 -11.28 -26.04 -9.84
CA THR A 131 -12.07 -26.35 -11.04
C THR A 131 -11.19 -26.95 -12.13
N ARG A 132 -9.90 -26.61 -12.14
CA ARG A 132 -8.91 -27.11 -13.09
C ARG A 132 -8.39 -28.49 -12.70
N SER A 133 -8.13 -28.69 -11.40
CA SER A 133 -7.71 -29.98 -10.86
C SER A 133 -8.22 -30.13 -9.44
N LYS A 134 -8.99 -31.18 -9.18
CA LYS A 134 -9.44 -31.53 -7.82
C LYS A 134 -8.28 -31.95 -6.91
N GLU A 135 -7.16 -32.35 -7.51
CA GLU A 135 -5.96 -32.85 -6.80
C GLU A 135 -4.94 -31.72 -6.51
N ILE A 136 -5.23 -30.48 -6.91
CA ILE A 136 -4.26 -29.37 -6.76
C ILE A 136 -3.94 -29.09 -5.29
N VAL A 137 -4.91 -29.21 -4.39
CA VAL A 137 -4.72 -29.08 -2.95
C VAL A 137 -3.84 -30.22 -2.45
N ASP A 138 -4.12 -31.46 -2.87
CA ASP A 138 -3.38 -32.66 -2.48
C ASP A 138 -1.91 -32.58 -2.89
N SER A 139 -1.66 -32.15 -4.13
CA SER A 139 -0.29 -31.97 -4.64
C SER A 139 0.46 -30.84 -3.94
N THR A 140 -0.25 -29.74 -3.62
CA THR A 140 0.33 -28.62 -2.86
C THR A 140 0.61 -29.05 -1.42
N LEU A 141 -0.27 -29.82 -0.79
CA LEU A 141 -0.02 -30.41 0.55
C LEU A 141 1.17 -31.36 0.53
N LEU A 142 1.31 -32.21 -0.49
CA LEU A 142 2.48 -33.06 -0.66
C LEU A 142 3.78 -32.23 -0.69
N MET A 143 3.77 -31.12 -1.44
CA MET A 143 4.89 -30.16 -1.47
C MET A 143 5.18 -29.58 -0.07
N VAL A 144 4.14 -29.18 0.67
CA VAL A 144 4.26 -28.66 2.03
C VAL A 144 4.88 -29.71 2.97
N PHE A 145 4.42 -30.98 2.91
CA PHE A 145 4.97 -32.04 3.75
C PHE A 145 6.42 -32.42 3.34
N ASP A 146 6.77 -32.33 2.06
CA ASP A 146 8.16 -32.47 1.61
C ASP A 146 9.06 -31.37 2.21
N ILE A 147 8.57 -30.11 2.26
CA ILE A 147 9.29 -29.00 2.90
C ILE A 147 9.49 -29.28 4.39
N VAL A 148 8.45 -29.70 5.10
CA VAL A 148 8.50 -30.03 6.53
C VAL A 148 9.48 -31.19 6.78
N GLY A 149 9.38 -32.28 6.03
CA GLY A 149 10.25 -33.47 6.17
C GLY A 149 11.72 -33.12 5.97
N ARG A 150 12.03 -32.41 4.88
CA ARG A 150 13.42 -31.99 4.58
C ARG A 150 14.01 -31.04 5.63
N GLN A 151 13.16 -30.24 6.27
CA GLN A 151 13.60 -29.32 7.33
C GLN A 151 13.79 -30.04 8.66
N SER A 152 12.93 -30.99 9.02
CA SER A 152 13.01 -31.74 10.26
C SER A 152 14.32 -32.59 10.37
N GLU A 153 14.90 -32.99 9.25
CA GLU A 153 16.21 -33.66 9.19
C GLU A 153 17.37 -32.74 9.63
N ARG A 154 17.16 -31.43 9.73
CA ARG A 154 18.19 -30.42 10.05
C ARG A 154 18.29 -30.07 11.54
N GLY A 155 17.48 -30.70 12.39
CA GLY A 155 17.53 -30.55 13.85
C GLY A 155 16.25 -30.02 14.48
N ASP A 156 16.22 -29.95 15.80
CA ASP A 156 15.05 -29.69 16.65
C ASP A 156 14.36 -28.33 16.39
N ARG A 157 15.09 -27.36 15.84
CA ARG A 157 14.54 -26.05 15.46
C ARG A 157 13.45 -26.14 14.39
N TYR A 158 13.48 -27.21 13.60
CA TYR A 158 12.56 -27.46 12.48
C TYR A 158 11.56 -28.57 12.80
N SER A 159 11.37 -28.85 14.09
CA SER A 159 10.45 -29.88 14.54
C SER A 159 9.02 -29.66 14.02
N PRO A 160 8.29 -30.73 13.67
CA PRO A 160 6.92 -30.66 13.20
C PRO A 160 5.97 -29.95 14.17
N ASP A 161 6.14 -30.12 15.49
CA ASP A 161 5.30 -29.50 16.51
C ASP A 161 5.50 -27.99 16.65
N ASN A 162 6.52 -27.43 16.00
CA ASN A 162 6.77 -25.99 15.88
C ASN A 162 6.21 -25.39 14.57
N GLN A 163 5.35 -26.12 13.87
CA GLN A 163 4.82 -25.74 12.57
C GLN A 163 3.30 -25.87 12.52
N ALA A 164 2.68 -25.11 11.61
CA ALA A 164 1.25 -25.18 11.34
C ALA A 164 0.99 -25.16 9.83
N ILE A 165 -0.01 -25.89 9.39
CA ILE A 165 -0.53 -25.86 8.02
C ILE A 165 -1.90 -25.18 8.03
N VAL A 166 -2.06 -24.19 7.17
CA VAL A 166 -3.33 -23.45 6.98
C VAL A 166 -3.85 -23.76 5.57
N VAL A 167 -5.12 -24.10 5.47
CA VAL A 167 -5.83 -24.24 4.18
C VAL A 167 -7.13 -23.47 4.27
N SER A 168 -7.35 -22.53 3.38
CA SER A 168 -8.60 -21.76 3.27
C SER A 168 -9.15 -21.85 1.85
N GLY A 169 -10.44 -22.17 1.70
CA GLY A 169 -11.04 -22.25 0.37
C GLY A 169 -12.36 -22.98 0.29
N ASP A 170 -12.83 -23.17 -0.95
CA ASP A 170 -14.01 -23.96 -1.28
C ASP A 170 -13.69 -25.46 -1.20
N ILE A 171 -13.33 -25.91 0.00
CA ILE A 171 -12.79 -27.24 0.31
C ILE A 171 -13.74 -28.06 1.16
N ASP A 172 -13.65 -29.39 1.04
CA ASP A 172 -14.12 -30.32 2.05
C ASP A 172 -13.05 -30.48 3.14
N ALA A 173 -13.25 -29.83 4.28
CA ALA A 173 -12.31 -29.87 5.39
C ALA A 173 -12.08 -31.29 5.94
N GLY A 174 -13.03 -32.21 5.79
CA GLY A 174 -12.88 -33.60 6.17
C GLY A 174 -11.94 -34.36 5.24
N ALA A 175 -12.12 -34.20 3.94
CA ALA A 175 -11.25 -34.81 2.92
C ALA A 175 -9.80 -34.26 3.01
N VAL A 176 -9.66 -32.96 3.17
CA VAL A 176 -8.35 -32.32 3.35
C VAL A 176 -7.66 -32.83 4.61
N LEU A 177 -8.35 -32.93 5.74
CA LEU A 177 -7.78 -33.45 6.98
C LEU A 177 -7.35 -34.92 6.83
N ASN A 178 -8.14 -35.77 6.19
CA ASN A 178 -7.78 -37.17 5.93
C ASN A 178 -6.49 -37.25 5.09
N LYS A 179 -6.37 -36.40 4.07
CA LYS A 179 -5.14 -36.30 3.26
C LYS A 179 -3.93 -35.84 4.08
N MET A 180 -4.11 -34.84 4.93
CA MET A 180 -3.05 -34.35 5.82
C MET A 180 -2.60 -35.44 6.80
N ASN A 181 -3.54 -36.22 7.37
CA ASN A 181 -3.20 -37.36 8.24
C ASN A 181 -2.35 -38.40 7.50
N MET A 182 -2.72 -38.73 6.25
CA MET A 182 -1.92 -39.63 5.43
C MET A 182 -0.51 -39.10 5.16
N LEU A 183 -0.41 -37.82 4.75
CA LEU A 183 0.88 -37.19 4.45
C LEU A 183 1.73 -37.00 5.71
N SER A 184 1.11 -36.83 6.87
CA SER A 184 1.84 -36.65 8.15
C SER A 184 2.69 -37.86 8.51
N MET A 185 2.35 -39.05 8.00
CA MET A 185 3.14 -40.28 8.20
C MET A 185 4.49 -40.23 7.49
N LEU A 186 4.65 -39.32 6.49
CA LEU A 186 5.95 -39.12 5.80
C LEU A 186 6.96 -38.33 6.64
N VAL A 187 6.53 -37.72 7.73
CA VAL A 187 7.34 -36.85 8.58
C VAL A 187 7.43 -37.45 9.98
N THR A 188 8.63 -37.78 10.40
CA THR A 188 8.86 -38.36 11.74
C THR A 188 8.55 -37.30 12.82
N ARG A 189 7.89 -37.76 13.88
CA ARG A 189 7.63 -36.91 15.04
C ARG A 189 8.93 -36.63 15.78
N HIS A 190 9.31 -35.38 15.88
CA HIS A 190 10.34 -34.91 16.82
C HIS A 190 9.65 -33.91 17.74
N SER A 191 9.99 -33.94 19.03
CA SER A 191 9.48 -32.96 20.00
C SER A 191 10.52 -31.88 20.17
N SER A 192 10.15 -30.62 19.87
CA SER A 192 10.96 -29.48 20.25
C SER A 192 10.82 -29.18 21.76
N GLU A 193 11.86 -28.59 22.36
CA GLU A 193 11.66 -27.93 23.63
C GLU A 193 10.57 -26.86 23.45
N LYS A 194 9.49 -26.95 24.25
CA LYS A 194 8.43 -25.94 24.21
C LYS A 194 9.07 -24.57 24.40
N GLN A 195 8.91 -23.70 23.42
CA GLN A 195 9.27 -22.30 23.55
C GLN A 195 8.43 -21.68 24.68
N VAL A 196 9.04 -21.50 25.84
CA VAL A 196 8.42 -20.78 26.95
C VAL A 196 8.34 -19.32 26.53
N ASP A 197 7.15 -18.75 26.61
CA ASP A 197 6.98 -17.30 26.45
C ASP A 197 7.81 -16.58 27.50
N ARG A 198 8.95 -16.03 27.12
CA ARG A 198 9.88 -15.29 28.00
C ARG A 198 9.63 -13.78 27.95
N TYR A 199 8.47 -13.39 27.43
CA TYR A 199 8.14 -11.96 27.38
C TYR A 199 8.14 -11.37 28.80
N ALA A 200 8.96 -10.38 29.00
CA ALA A 200 9.02 -9.57 30.19
C ALA A 200 8.87 -8.09 29.80
N TRP A 201 7.88 -7.44 30.35
CA TRP A 201 7.74 -6.00 30.22
C TRP A 201 8.76 -5.30 31.11
N ASN A 202 9.72 -4.63 30.47
CA ASN A 202 10.72 -3.81 31.16
C ASN A 202 10.37 -2.33 31.01
N VAL A 203 9.88 -1.73 32.09
CA VAL A 203 9.58 -0.29 32.14
C VAL A 203 10.88 0.48 32.32
N SER A 204 11.13 1.45 31.43
CA SER A 204 12.18 2.45 31.65
C SER A 204 11.54 3.72 32.17
N ASP A 205 11.97 4.19 33.35
CA ASP A 205 11.52 5.49 33.90
C ASP A 205 12.27 6.66 33.24
N ASP A 206 13.30 6.39 32.45
CA ASP A 206 14.10 7.39 31.76
C ASP A 206 13.69 7.49 30.27
N VAL A 207 13.60 8.74 29.79
CA VAL A 207 13.49 8.98 28.34
C VAL A 207 14.82 8.62 27.68
N VAL A 208 14.76 7.73 26.70
CA VAL A 208 15.95 7.26 25.97
C VAL A 208 16.12 8.10 24.71
N TYR A 209 17.35 8.56 24.47
CA TYR A 209 17.74 9.12 23.18
C TYR A 209 18.47 8.08 22.34
N ARG A 210 18.09 7.98 21.06
CA ARG A 210 18.75 7.09 20.09
C ARG A 210 19.19 7.91 18.88
N HIS A 211 20.46 7.76 18.48
CA HIS A 211 20.93 8.30 17.21
C HIS A 211 21.14 7.17 16.21
N ILE A 212 20.62 7.37 15.00
CA ILE A 212 20.84 6.47 13.87
C ILE A 212 21.55 7.27 12.76
N GLN A 213 22.68 6.76 12.30
CA GLN A 213 23.43 7.36 11.21
C GLN A 213 22.62 7.26 9.90
N SER A 214 22.63 8.32 9.11
CA SER A 214 22.02 8.41 7.78
C SER A 214 23.01 8.99 6.77
N ASP A 215 22.96 8.54 5.53
CA ASP A 215 23.77 9.09 4.43
C ASP A 215 23.08 10.26 3.71
N ILE A 216 21.93 10.73 4.18
CA ILE A 216 21.19 11.83 3.55
C ILE A 216 21.61 13.16 4.19
N PRO A 217 22.42 13.98 3.48
CA PRO A 217 22.96 15.21 4.07
C PRO A 217 21.87 16.21 4.46
N GLY A 218 22.00 16.79 5.66
CA GLY A 218 21.19 17.91 6.12
C GLY A 218 19.73 17.56 6.45
N ILE A 219 19.31 16.31 6.28
CA ILE A 219 17.97 15.82 6.63
C ILE A 219 18.03 15.07 7.95
N VAL A 220 17.00 15.25 8.76
CA VAL A 220 16.79 14.49 10.00
C VAL A 220 15.37 13.93 10.04
N SER A 221 15.25 12.66 10.41
CA SER A 221 13.99 12.06 10.81
C SER A 221 13.97 12.00 12.34
N LEU A 222 13.13 12.83 12.94
CA LEU A 222 12.88 12.88 14.38
C LEU A 222 11.69 11.96 14.70
N THR A 223 11.89 10.97 15.56
CA THR A 223 10.85 10.02 15.95
C THR A 223 10.63 10.05 17.46
N ALA A 224 9.38 10.17 17.89
CA ALA A 224 8.96 9.84 19.24
C ALA A 224 8.34 8.43 19.21
N GLU A 225 8.94 7.49 19.91
CA GLU A 225 8.49 6.11 20.01
C GLU A 225 7.99 5.86 21.43
N TYR A 226 6.70 5.52 21.54
CA TYR A 226 6.09 5.05 22.78
C TYR A 226 5.87 3.55 22.71
N LYS A 227 6.19 2.87 23.79
CA LYS A 227 5.93 1.44 23.96
C LYS A 227 4.90 1.21 25.03
N SER A 228 4.06 0.21 24.82
CA SER A 228 3.16 -0.34 25.83
C SER A 228 3.30 -1.86 25.89
N PRO A 229 2.95 -2.47 27.03
CA PRO A 229 3.03 -3.92 27.14
C PRO A 229 2.14 -4.58 26.09
N ARG A 230 2.61 -5.68 25.51
CA ARG A 230 1.80 -6.47 24.61
C ARG A 230 0.55 -6.98 25.34
N THR A 231 -0.51 -7.17 24.60
CA THR A 231 -1.70 -7.85 25.10
C THR A 231 -1.33 -9.24 25.64
N PRO A 232 -1.68 -9.58 26.90
CA PRO A 232 -1.41 -10.92 27.46
C PRO A 232 -2.00 -12.02 26.59
N LEU A 233 -1.31 -13.17 26.43
CA LEU A 233 -1.77 -14.27 25.58
C LEU A 233 -3.18 -14.74 25.90
N LYS A 234 -3.58 -14.77 27.18
CA LYS A 234 -4.93 -15.10 27.60
C LYS A 234 -6.01 -14.16 27.07
N ASN A 235 -5.65 -12.92 26.74
CA ASN A 235 -6.54 -11.87 26.24
C ASN A 235 -6.47 -11.69 24.73
N MET A 236 -5.57 -12.38 24.04
CA MET A 236 -5.40 -12.23 22.58
C MET A 236 -6.64 -12.66 21.79
N ASN A 237 -7.40 -13.64 22.28
CA ASN A 237 -8.68 -14.06 21.71
C ASN A 237 -9.86 -13.31 22.33
N THR A 238 -9.71 -12.05 22.69
CA THR A 238 -10.78 -11.18 23.21
C THR A 238 -10.94 -9.94 22.34
N ILE A 239 -11.86 -9.05 22.73
CA ILE A 239 -12.03 -7.76 22.06
C ILE A 239 -10.86 -6.79 22.29
N GLN A 240 -10.03 -7.00 23.31
CA GLN A 240 -8.97 -6.07 23.70
C GLN A 240 -8.01 -5.71 22.54
N PRO A 241 -7.43 -6.66 21.78
CA PRO A 241 -6.54 -6.32 20.67
C PRO A 241 -7.23 -5.52 19.55
N LEU A 242 -8.52 -5.75 19.32
CA LEU A 242 -9.29 -5.01 18.31
C LEU A 242 -9.49 -3.55 18.73
N VAL A 243 -9.78 -3.31 20.01
CA VAL A 243 -9.93 -1.96 20.58
C VAL A 243 -8.60 -1.22 20.54
N SER A 244 -7.51 -1.85 21.00
CA SER A 244 -6.16 -1.26 20.97
C SER A 244 -5.79 -0.85 19.54
N ARG A 245 -6.02 -1.74 18.58
CA ARG A 245 -5.76 -1.45 17.16
C ARG A 245 -6.61 -0.29 16.62
N LYS A 246 -7.91 -0.27 16.95
CA LYS A 246 -8.80 0.82 16.53
C LYS A 246 -8.29 2.15 17.07
N PHE A 247 -8.01 2.24 18.37
CA PHE A 247 -7.51 3.48 18.98
C PHE A 247 -6.12 3.88 18.45
N ALA A 248 -5.24 2.93 18.16
CA ALA A 248 -3.96 3.21 17.53
C ALA A 248 -4.12 3.84 16.13
N MET A 249 -5.06 3.34 15.32
CA MET A 249 -5.36 3.89 14.00
C MET A 249 -5.97 5.30 14.10
N GLU A 250 -6.91 5.52 15.03
CA GLU A 250 -7.50 6.83 15.31
C GLU A 250 -6.46 7.82 15.81
N PHE A 251 -5.59 7.40 16.72
CA PHE A 251 -4.46 8.21 17.18
C PHE A 251 -3.54 8.62 16.03
N GLY A 252 -3.23 7.69 15.11
CA GLY A 252 -2.44 7.95 13.92
C GLY A 252 -3.04 9.04 13.03
N ILE A 253 -4.36 9.05 12.85
CA ILE A 253 -5.08 10.09 12.07
C ILE A 253 -4.96 11.44 12.79
N ILE A 254 -5.28 11.49 14.08
CA ILE A 254 -5.30 12.72 14.88
C ILE A 254 -3.91 13.35 14.95
N ILE A 255 -2.89 12.56 15.32
CA ILE A 255 -1.53 13.08 15.49
C ILE A 255 -0.95 13.60 14.17
N LYS A 256 -1.17 12.91 13.05
CA LYS A 256 -0.74 13.40 11.73
C LYS A 256 -1.38 14.75 11.40
N LYS A 257 -2.65 14.90 11.65
CA LYS A 257 -3.42 16.11 11.35
C LYS A 257 -2.97 17.30 12.24
N ARG A 258 -2.94 17.08 13.55
CA ARG A 258 -2.51 18.12 14.51
C ARG A 258 -1.06 18.53 14.26
N LEU A 259 -0.17 17.57 14.12
CA LEU A 259 1.26 17.82 13.95
C LEU A 259 1.57 18.49 12.61
N SER A 260 0.98 18.03 11.51
CA SER A 260 1.15 18.68 10.20
C SER A 260 0.67 20.14 10.23
N THR A 261 -0.43 20.40 10.92
CA THR A 261 -0.97 21.76 11.06
C THR A 261 -0.07 22.63 11.90
N ALA A 262 0.42 22.13 13.05
CA ALA A 262 1.31 22.87 13.95
C ALA A 262 2.67 23.20 13.29
N LEU A 263 3.27 22.24 12.61
CA LEU A 263 4.53 22.42 11.87
C LEU A 263 4.39 23.46 10.76
N ARG A 264 3.30 23.40 10.01
CA ARG A 264 3.00 24.41 8.98
C ARG A 264 2.80 25.78 9.57
N GLN A 265 2.03 25.93 10.65
CA GLN A 265 1.81 27.22 11.35
C GLN A 265 3.12 27.78 11.91
N ALA A 266 4.03 26.91 12.35
CA ALA A 266 5.38 27.30 12.77
C ALA A 266 6.32 27.61 11.59
N GLY A 267 5.87 27.45 10.35
CA GLY A 267 6.67 27.67 9.15
C GLY A 267 7.81 26.67 8.95
N ILE A 268 7.75 25.51 9.59
CA ILE A 268 8.75 24.46 9.53
C ILE A 268 8.47 23.58 8.33
N PRO A 269 9.34 23.56 7.31
CA PRO A 269 9.18 22.67 6.18
C PRO A 269 9.42 21.21 6.59
N VAL A 270 8.58 20.32 6.08
CA VAL A 270 8.66 18.89 6.37
C VAL A 270 8.68 18.05 5.11
N GLY A 271 9.44 16.97 5.13
CA GLY A 271 9.42 15.92 4.12
C GLY A 271 8.26 14.94 4.30
N GLY A 272 7.75 14.83 5.53
CA GLY A 272 6.62 13.99 5.89
C GLY A 272 6.37 13.96 7.39
N VAL A 273 5.13 13.61 7.74
CA VAL A 273 4.71 13.27 9.12
C VAL A 273 4.07 11.90 9.05
N ASN A 274 4.65 10.92 9.74
CA ASN A 274 4.17 9.55 9.80
C ASN A 274 3.78 9.17 11.23
N ALA A 275 2.81 8.26 11.33
CA ALA A 275 2.44 7.63 12.60
C ALA A 275 2.20 6.16 12.30
N ASP A 276 3.01 5.30 12.91
CA ASP A 276 3.04 3.87 12.68
C ASP A 276 2.74 3.14 13.98
N TYR A 277 1.98 2.06 13.89
CA TYR A 277 1.65 1.19 15.00
C TYR A 277 2.02 -0.26 14.68
N SER A 278 2.72 -0.89 15.62
CA SER A 278 2.97 -2.33 15.62
C SER A 278 2.33 -2.93 16.86
N GLY A 279 1.31 -3.74 16.67
CA GLY A 279 0.52 -4.32 17.76
C GLY A 279 0.87 -5.78 18.05
N SER A 280 0.33 -6.29 19.14
CA SER A 280 0.56 -7.65 19.66
C SER A 280 0.15 -8.77 18.70
N GLN A 281 -0.71 -8.49 17.72
CA GLN A 281 -1.12 -9.45 16.67
C GLN A 281 -0.11 -9.54 15.52
N SER A 282 0.88 -8.66 15.48
CA SER A 282 1.87 -8.54 14.40
C SER A 282 3.27 -8.98 14.80
N GLY A 283 3.51 -9.29 16.07
CA GLY A 283 4.83 -9.71 16.57
C GLY A 283 4.84 -10.08 18.05
N PRO A 284 5.92 -10.67 18.53
CA PRO A 284 6.04 -11.16 19.91
C PRO A 284 6.41 -10.05 20.91
N GLY A 285 6.76 -8.86 20.42
CA GLY A 285 7.30 -7.76 21.24
C GLY A 285 6.22 -6.85 21.81
N ASP A 286 6.70 -5.72 22.36
CA ASP A 286 5.86 -4.64 22.87
C ASP A 286 5.02 -4.01 21.77
N GLU A 287 3.85 -3.49 22.14
CA GLU A 287 3.10 -2.62 21.22
C GLU A 287 3.86 -1.30 21.09
N THR A 288 4.07 -0.85 19.85
CA THR A 288 4.92 0.27 19.55
C THR A 288 4.18 1.32 18.74
N TYR A 289 4.25 2.57 19.17
CA TYR A 289 3.64 3.74 18.52
C TYR A 289 4.76 4.70 18.13
N ARG A 290 5.00 4.88 16.83
CA ARG A 290 6.08 5.72 16.29
C ARG A 290 5.51 6.94 15.59
N ILE A 291 5.88 8.13 16.02
CA ILE A 291 5.52 9.39 15.38
C ILE A 291 6.80 10.01 14.83
N THR A 292 6.89 10.09 13.49
CA THR A 292 8.10 10.54 12.80
C THR A 292 7.85 11.83 12.02
N VAL A 293 8.72 12.81 12.23
CA VAL A 293 8.78 14.06 11.46
C VAL A 293 10.10 14.12 10.71
N THR A 294 10.04 14.23 9.39
CA THR A 294 11.23 14.43 8.56
C THR A 294 11.38 15.91 8.24
N THR A 295 12.51 16.51 8.64
CA THR A 295 12.82 17.92 8.41
C THR A 295 14.32 18.13 8.19
N SER A 296 14.79 19.38 8.18
CA SER A 296 16.24 19.68 8.11
C SER A 296 16.87 19.80 9.50
N ILE A 297 18.16 19.50 9.60
CA ILE A 297 18.92 19.65 10.84
C ILE A 297 18.77 21.06 11.46
N PRO A 298 18.83 22.19 10.71
CA PRO A 298 18.60 23.51 11.28
C PRO A 298 17.20 23.73 11.89
N ASN A 299 16.20 22.95 11.48
CA ASN A 299 14.85 23.03 12.02
C ASN A 299 14.59 22.01 13.15
N LEU A 300 15.55 21.13 13.45
CA LEU A 300 15.37 20.04 14.42
C LEU A 300 14.83 20.53 15.77
N ASN A 301 15.45 21.53 16.37
CA ASN A 301 15.04 22.04 17.67
C ASN A 301 13.61 22.58 17.67
N LYS A 302 13.23 23.31 16.61
CA LYS A 302 11.87 23.82 16.46
C LYS A 302 10.86 22.70 16.22
N ALA A 303 11.23 21.73 15.41
CA ALA A 303 10.39 20.56 15.14
C ALA A 303 10.21 19.70 16.39
N THR A 304 11.27 19.52 17.19
CA THR A 304 11.22 18.83 18.49
C THR A 304 10.24 19.52 19.44
N ALA A 305 10.33 20.86 19.54
CA ALA A 305 9.42 21.63 20.37
C ALA A 305 7.95 21.51 19.92
N VAL A 306 7.70 21.55 18.61
CA VAL A 306 6.33 21.38 18.07
C VAL A 306 5.83 19.96 18.31
N LEU A 307 6.63 18.92 18.03
CA LEU A 307 6.26 17.53 18.28
C LEU A 307 5.90 17.32 19.76
N SER A 308 6.79 17.70 20.65
CA SER A 308 6.60 17.57 22.10
C SER A 308 5.37 18.35 22.59
N GLY A 309 5.18 19.59 22.10
CA GLY A 309 4.04 20.42 22.46
C GLY A 309 2.69 19.84 22.00
N VAL A 310 2.61 19.26 20.79
CA VAL A 310 1.39 18.59 20.30
C VAL A 310 1.08 17.35 21.14
N LEU A 311 2.09 16.55 21.48
CA LEU A 311 1.93 15.38 22.34
C LEU A 311 1.50 15.77 23.76
N ALA A 312 2.07 16.84 24.33
CA ALA A 312 1.70 17.37 25.63
C ALA A 312 0.25 17.90 25.66
N ASP A 313 -0.19 18.58 24.59
CA ASP A 313 -1.58 19.02 24.46
C ASP A 313 -2.55 17.84 24.42
N LEU A 314 -2.25 16.81 23.62
CA LEU A 314 -3.05 15.59 23.58
C LEU A 314 -3.08 14.90 24.95
N ASN A 315 -1.95 14.82 25.64
CA ASN A 315 -1.87 14.22 26.97
C ASN A 315 -2.67 14.98 28.03
N LYS A 316 -2.75 16.31 27.90
CA LYS A 316 -3.44 17.17 28.88
C LYS A 316 -4.93 17.32 28.56
N ASN A 317 -5.28 17.60 27.31
CA ASN A 317 -6.61 18.02 26.90
C ASN A 317 -7.37 16.94 26.15
N GLY A 318 -6.67 15.93 25.58
CA GLY A 318 -7.29 14.90 24.73
C GLY A 318 -7.89 15.44 23.46
N VAL A 319 -8.97 14.81 23.01
CA VAL A 319 -9.79 15.20 21.85
C VAL A 319 -11.21 15.53 22.26
N SER A 320 -11.84 16.43 21.51
CA SER A 320 -13.26 16.73 21.69
C SER A 320 -14.15 15.61 21.08
N PRO A 321 -15.43 15.48 21.50
CA PRO A 321 -16.34 14.53 20.85
C PRO A 321 -16.50 14.74 19.34
N ASP A 322 -16.49 16.00 18.88
CA ASP A 322 -16.57 16.31 17.44
C ASP A 322 -15.31 15.87 16.69
N GLU A 323 -14.12 16.12 17.24
CA GLU A 323 -12.86 15.67 16.63
C GLU A 323 -12.77 14.13 16.60
N TYR A 324 -13.23 13.47 17.67
CA TYR A 324 -13.28 12.01 17.72
C TYR A 324 -14.24 11.44 16.67
N ARG A 325 -15.46 11.97 16.58
CA ARG A 325 -16.45 11.57 15.57
C ARG A 325 -15.91 11.70 14.15
N ASP A 326 -15.28 12.82 13.85
CA ASP A 326 -14.72 13.06 12.52
C ASP A 326 -13.57 12.13 12.20
N THR A 327 -12.75 11.80 13.20
CA THR A 327 -11.65 10.82 13.09
C THR A 327 -12.19 9.41 12.87
N GLU A 328 -13.22 9.00 13.62
CA GLU A 328 -13.86 7.70 13.44
C GLU A 328 -14.48 7.57 12.04
N ASN A 329 -15.16 8.61 11.56
CA ASN A 329 -15.69 8.65 10.20
C ASN A 329 -14.58 8.52 9.16
N GLU A 330 -13.47 9.22 9.33
CA GLU A 330 -12.31 9.13 8.44
C GLU A 330 -11.70 7.72 8.46
N LEU A 331 -11.51 7.11 9.63
CA LEU A 331 -11.02 5.75 9.77
C LEU A 331 -11.93 4.75 9.04
N VAL A 332 -13.24 4.80 9.29
CA VAL A 332 -14.22 3.92 8.65
C VAL A 332 -14.16 4.05 7.12
N MET A 333 -14.02 5.28 6.61
CA MET A 333 -13.94 5.50 5.17
C MET A 333 -12.61 5.03 4.56
N ASN A 334 -11.50 5.18 5.29
CA ASN A 334 -10.19 4.65 4.88
C ASN A 334 -10.25 3.13 4.79
N LEU A 335 -10.80 2.47 5.79
CA LEU A 335 -10.96 1.01 5.81
C LEU A 335 -11.90 0.52 4.70
N LYS A 336 -13.04 1.16 4.47
CA LYS A 336 -13.95 0.80 3.37
C LYS A 336 -13.29 0.91 1.99
N ARG A 337 -12.35 1.84 1.80
CA ARG A 337 -11.57 1.96 0.56
C ARG A 337 -10.51 0.88 0.43
N GLU A 338 -9.78 0.65 1.51
CA GLU A 338 -8.73 -0.36 1.56
C GLU A 338 -9.30 -1.77 1.35
N TYR A 339 -10.43 -2.03 1.97
CA TYR A 339 -11.16 -3.30 1.89
C TYR A 339 -12.38 -3.23 0.97
N SER A 340 -12.32 -2.46 -0.11
CA SER A 340 -13.35 -2.49 -1.17
C SER A 340 -13.42 -3.86 -1.86
N GLY A 341 -12.38 -4.70 -1.68
CA GLY A 341 -12.38 -6.12 -1.98
C GLY A 341 -13.14 -6.94 -0.95
N ASP A 342 -13.27 -8.22 -1.24
CA ASP A 342 -13.99 -9.15 -0.39
C ASP A 342 -13.20 -9.43 0.91
N VAL A 343 -13.69 -8.92 2.04
CA VAL A 343 -13.12 -9.21 3.38
C VAL A 343 -13.20 -10.69 3.76
N THR A 344 -13.83 -11.49 2.93
CA THR A 344 -13.93 -12.94 3.08
C THR A 344 -13.02 -13.69 2.09
N ALA A 345 -12.04 -13.02 1.49
CA ALA A 345 -11.06 -13.67 0.63
C ALA A 345 -10.24 -14.73 1.39
N ASN A 346 -9.85 -15.80 0.71
CA ASN A 346 -9.07 -16.89 1.31
C ASN A 346 -7.78 -16.41 1.95
N SER A 347 -7.09 -15.47 1.32
CA SER A 347 -5.85 -14.89 1.84
C SER A 347 -6.03 -14.19 3.20
N ILE A 348 -7.16 -13.55 3.45
CA ILE A 348 -7.46 -12.90 4.74
C ILE A 348 -7.61 -13.94 5.85
N TYR A 349 -8.30 -15.03 5.58
CA TYR A 349 -8.41 -16.14 6.54
C TYR A 349 -7.06 -16.82 6.78
N VAL A 350 -6.22 -16.95 5.74
CA VAL A 350 -4.86 -17.50 5.89
C VAL A 350 -4.04 -16.62 6.85
N GLU A 351 -4.02 -15.31 6.66
CA GLU A 351 -3.27 -14.39 7.54
C GLU A 351 -3.84 -14.38 8.97
N GLN A 352 -5.15 -14.49 9.12
CA GLN A 352 -5.80 -14.62 10.44
C GLN A 352 -5.35 -15.91 11.17
N CYS A 353 -5.33 -17.03 10.47
CA CYS A 353 -4.88 -18.31 11.05
C CYS A 353 -3.37 -18.30 11.37
N ILE A 354 -2.55 -17.64 10.54
CA ILE A 354 -1.14 -17.42 10.81
C ILE A 354 -0.97 -16.63 12.11
N SER A 355 -1.67 -15.50 12.26
CA SER A 355 -1.64 -14.68 13.48
C SER A 355 -2.16 -15.42 14.70
N ALA A 356 -3.18 -16.27 14.53
CA ALA A 356 -3.70 -17.11 15.61
C ALA A 356 -2.65 -18.14 16.08
N TYR A 357 -1.96 -18.78 15.13
CA TYR A 357 -0.92 -19.77 15.46
C TYR A 357 0.29 -19.11 16.13
N LEU A 358 0.78 -18.00 15.59
CA LEU A 358 1.99 -17.35 16.08
C LEU A 358 1.74 -16.61 17.40
N TYR A 359 0.65 -15.84 17.47
CA TYR A 359 0.43 -14.84 18.52
C TYR A 359 -0.86 -15.05 19.33
N GLY A 360 -1.62 -16.10 19.06
CA GLY A 360 -2.89 -16.36 19.76
C GLY A 360 -4.04 -15.45 19.35
N ALA A 361 -3.97 -14.81 18.18
CA ALA A 361 -5.01 -13.92 17.68
C ALA A 361 -6.36 -14.65 17.52
N SER A 362 -7.46 -13.89 17.54
CA SER A 362 -8.81 -14.43 17.45
C SER A 362 -9.10 -15.12 16.11
N LEU A 363 -9.75 -16.26 16.18
CA LEU A 363 -10.29 -17.01 15.04
C LEU A 363 -11.79 -16.72 14.80
N THR A 364 -12.31 -15.59 15.25
CA THR A 364 -13.66 -15.17 14.88
C THR A 364 -13.71 -14.84 13.37
N SER A 365 -14.92 -14.74 12.77
CA SER A 365 -15.00 -14.51 11.33
C SER A 365 -14.35 -13.18 10.93
N ALA A 366 -13.67 -13.15 9.77
CA ALA A 366 -13.08 -11.94 9.23
C ALA A 366 -14.12 -10.82 9.08
N ALA A 367 -15.35 -11.17 8.67
CA ALA A 367 -16.46 -10.23 8.60
C ALA A 367 -16.83 -9.65 9.97
N THR A 368 -16.83 -10.46 11.04
CA THR A 368 -17.10 -9.98 12.41
C THR A 368 -16.01 -9.03 12.89
N ASN A 369 -14.75 -9.36 12.64
CA ASN A 369 -13.62 -8.48 12.95
C ASN A 369 -13.70 -7.15 12.19
N MET A 370 -14.01 -7.20 10.89
CA MET A 370 -14.14 -6.01 10.09
C MET A 370 -15.32 -5.14 10.52
N ASN A 371 -16.48 -5.74 10.80
CA ASN A 371 -17.67 -5.02 11.27
C ASN A 371 -17.38 -4.27 12.57
N PHE A 372 -16.51 -4.79 13.43
CA PHE A 372 -16.09 -4.07 14.63
C PHE A 372 -15.48 -2.70 14.31
N PHE A 373 -14.71 -2.59 13.23
CA PHE A 373 -14.10 -1.33 12.80
C PHE A 373 -15.05 -0.45 11.97
N LEU A 374 -15.98 -1.05 11.21
CA LEU A 374 -16.85 -0.33 10.29
C LEU A 374 -18.14 0.16 10.93
N GLU A 375 -18.60 -0.45 12.02
CA GLU A 375 -19.81 -0.09 12.72
C GLU A 375 -19.52 0.95 13.80
N LYS A 376 -20.41 1.95 13.91
CA LYS A 376 -20.38 2.93 14.99
C LYS A 376 -21.04 2.31 16.22
N ASN A 377 -20.24 1.72 17.10
CA ASN A 377 -20.70 0.95 18.22
C ASN A 377 -20.88 1.75 19.53
N ILE A 378 -20.39 2.99 19.58
CA ILE A 378 -20.34 3.82 20.79
C ILE A 378 -20.83 5.23 20.45
N GLN A 379 -21.50 5.89 21.39
CA GLN A 379 -21.84 7.30 21.26
C GLN A 379 -20.58 8.18 21.29
N ASP A 380 -20.55 9.25 20.53
CA ASP A 380 -19.38 10.11 20.33
C ASP A 380 -18.74 10.59 21.64
N ASP A 381 -19.56 11.03 22.61
CA ASP A 381 -19.06 11.50 23.92
C ASP A 381 -18.36 10.39 24.71
N LEU A 382 -18.94 9.19 24.71
CA LEU A 382 -18.34 8.05 25.39
C LEU A 382 -17.11 7.57 24.64
N GLY A 383 -17.16 7.52 23.30
CA GLY A 383 -16.03 7.15 22.46
C GLY A 383 -14.83 8.08 22.68
N ALA A 384 -15.05 9.39 22.66
CA ALA A 384 -14.02 10.39 22.95
C ALA A 384 -13.42 10.23 24.34
N LYS A 385 -14.25 9.97 25.35
CA LYS A 385 -13.78 9.73 26.72
C LYS A 385 -12.91 8.49 26.85
N LEU A 386 -13.31 7.39 26.22
CA LEU A 386 -12.55 6.14 26.23
C LEU A 386 -11.22 6.29 25.50
N PHE A 387 -11.26 6.95 24.34
CA PHE A 387 -10.09 7.25 23.55
C PHE A 387 -9.11 8.19 24.30
N ASN A 388 -9.63 9.21 24.99
CA ASN A 388 -8.80 10.10 25.81
C ASN A 388 -8.10 9.35 26.94
N ASN A 389 -8.78 8.42 27.61
CA ASN A 389 -8.13 7.57 28.62
C ASN A 389 -6.98 6.75 28.03
N PHE A 390 -7.18 6.21 26.83
CA PHE A 390 -6.11 5.51 26.13
C PHE A 390 -4.92 6.44 25.81
N ILE A 391 -5.17 7.66 25.28
CA ILE A 391 -4.13 8.64 24.99
C ILE A 391 -3.36 9.04 26.26
N PHE A 392 -4.06 9.32 27.36
CA PHE A 392 -3.43 9.73 28.61
C PHE A 392 -2.52 8.63 29.18
N ALA A 393 -2.93 7.36 29.04
CA ALA A 393 -2.10 6.24 29.42
C ALA A 393 -0.90 6.03 28.49
N LEU A 394 -1.09 6.19 27.16
CA LEU A 394 -0.04 6.01 26.17
C LEU A 394 1.03 7.09 26.25
N LEU A 395 0.62 8.37 26.39
CA LEU A 395 1.50 9.52 26.31
C LEU A 395 2.09 9.92 27.67
N ASP A 396 2.06 9.04 28.66
CA ASP A 396 2.78 9.27 29.93
C ASP A 396 4.28 9.33 29.64
N ARG A 397 4.80 10.56 29.63
CA ARG A 397 6.20 10.85 29.29
C ARG A 397 7.21 10.21 30.25
N SER A 398 6.78 9.83 31.45
CA SER A 398 7.65 9.25 32.44
C SER A 398 8.06 7.82 32.17
N LYS A 399 7.46 7.18 31.15
CA LYS A 399 7.65 5.76 30.90
C LYS A 399 7.74 5.46 29.41
N ASN A 400 8.76 4.68 29.05
CA ASN A 400 8.88 4.01 27.74
C ASN A 400 8.88 4.95 26.51
N LEU A 401 9.37 6.17 26.67
CA LEU A 401 9.57 7.09 25.57
C LEU A 401 11.01 7.00 25.05
N THR A 402 11.15 6.71 23.77
CA THR A 402 12.42 6.86 23.05
C THR A 402 12.28 8.01 22.05
N VAL A 403 13.20 8.97 22.11
CA VAL A 403 13.36 10.02 21.12
C VAL A 403 14.51 9.65 20.21
N GLU A 404 14.23 9.40 18.93
CA GLU A 404 15.21 8.95 17.95
C GLU A 404 15.46 10.03 16.92
N CYS A 405 16.73 10.27 16.59
CA CYS A 405 17.13 11.11 15.48
C CYS A 405 17.93 10.27 14.46
N LYS A 406 17.40 10.13 13.24
CA LYS A 406 18.15 9.56 12.11
C LYS A 406 18.68 10.73 11.27
N ALA A 407 20.01 10.95 11.27
CA ALA A 407 20.67 12.07 10.61
C ALA A 407 22.10 11.71 10.16
N ASP A 408 22.64 12.48 9.20
CA ASP A 408 24.01 12.34 8.70
C ASP A 408 25.09 12.87 9.63
N SER A 409 24.71 13.61 10.66
CA SER A 409 25.63 14.33 11.54
C SER A 409 25.57 13.81 12.96
N LEU A 410 26.73 13.36 13.46
CA LEU A 410 26.94 13.09 14.90
C LEU A 410 26.90 14.36 15.75
N ALA A 411 26.90 15.56 15.12
CA ALA A 411 26.79 16.83 15.81
C ALA A 411 25.38 17.11 16.36
N VAL A 412 24.39 16.24 16.10
CA VAL A 412 23.09 16.30 16.78
C VAL A 412 23.26 15.86 18.24
N SER A 413 23.26 16.84 19.15
CA SER A 413 23.36 16.58 20.59
C SER A 413 22.07 15.94 21.11
N GLY A 414 22.15 14.68 21.52
CA GLY A 414 21.01 13.99 22.15
C GLY A 414 20.51 14.71 23.42
N ARG A 415 21.43 15.32 24.17
CA ARG A 415 21.09 16.14 25.33
C ARG A 415 20.21 17.32 24.95
N ASP A 416 20.61 18.09 23.94
CA ASP A 416 19.85 19.27 23.50
C ASP A 416 18.46 18.89 22.96
N VAL A 417 18.36 17.77 22.26
CA VAL A 417 17.07 17.25 21.77
C VAL A 417 16.14 16.90 22.93
N LEU A 418 16.64 16.17 23.95
CA LEU A 418 15.85 15.80 25.13
C LEU A 418 15.49 16.99 26.01
N GLU A 419 16.41 17.95 26.21
CA GLU A 419 16.16 19.19 26.96
C GLU A 419 15.06 20.00 26.24
N ASN A 420 15.13 20.16 24.90
CA ASN A 420 14.12 20.82 24.11
C ASN A 420 12.76 20.11 24.18
N PHE A 421 12.76 18.78 24.05
CA PHE A 421 11.55 17.99 24.17
C PHE A 421 10.89 18.20 25.52
N SER A 422 11.65 18.13 26.60
CA SER A 422 11.19 18.28 27.98
C SER A 422 10.69 19.70 28.28
N ALA A 423 11.41 20.72 27.82
CA ALA A 423 11.01 22.11 27.98
C ALA A 423 9.69 22.43 27.29
N ALA A 424 9.54 21.99 26.05
CA ALA A 424 8.30 22.17 25.27
C ALA A 424 7.13 21.43 25.89
N TRP A 425 7.35 20.19 26.39
CA TRP A 425 6.32 19.42 27.09
C TRP A 425 5.81 20.19 28.33
N SER A 426 6.71 20.74 29.13
CA SER A 426 6.37 21.44 30.36
C SER A 426 5.73 22.82 30.13
N ALA A 427 6.06 23.47 29.03
CA ALA A 427 5.52 24.79 28.69
C ALA A 427 4.02 24.82 28.47
N GLY A 428 3.44 23.71 27.98
CA GLY A 428 1.99 23.50 27.84
C GLY A 428 1.26 24.55 26.96
N ASN A 429 1.99 25.34 26.18
CA ASN A 429 1.47 26.46 25.38
C ASN A 429 0.95 26.01 24.03
N MET A 430 -0.04 25.12 24.00
CA MET A 430 -0.62 24.69 22.75
C MET A 430 -1.95 25.41 22.47
N ARG A 431 -2.15 25.68 21.19
CA ARG A 431 -3.39 26.28 20.71
C ARG A 431 -4.44 25.18 20.53
N THR A 432 -5.63 25.41 21.06
CA THR A 432 -6.80 24.54 20.82
C THR A 432 -7.07 24.39 19.34
N TYR A 433 -7.17 23.15 18.86
CA TYR A 433 -7.61 22.85 17.50
C TYR A 433 -9.13 22.93 17.42
N ASN A 434 -9.66 24.08 17.02
CA ASN A 434 -11.07 24.22 16.72
C ASN A 434 -11.30 23.92 15.24
N ILE A 435 -11.68 22.69 14.93
CA ILE A 435 -12.16 22.30 13.62
C ILE A 435 -13.68 22.46 13.63
N SER A 436 -14.19 23.57 13.09
CA SER A 436 -15.61 23.73 12.86
C SER A 436 -15.99 23.09 11.52
N ASN A 437 -16.78 22.03 11.56
CA ASN A 437 -17.26 21.33 10.36
C ASN A 437 -18.56 21.94 9.76
N SER A 438 -18.95 23.12 10.22
CA SER A 438 -20.19 23.78 9.79
C SER A 438 -20.12 24.47 8.44
N ASP A 439 -19.00 24.39 7.74
CA ASP A 439 -18.81 25.10 6.47
C ASP A 439 -19.60 24.45 5.34
N THR A 440 -20.53 25.21 4.80
CA THR A 440 -21.33 24.78 3.64
C THR A 440 -20.79 25.43 2.37
N LEU A 441 -20.50 24.61 1.35
CA LEU A 441 -20.15 25.11 0.03
C LEU A 441 -21.38 25.82 -0.58
N THR A 442 -21.23 27.12 -0.88
CA THR A 442 -22.28 27.92 -1.51
C THR A 442 -21.97 28.03 -3.00
N LEU A 443 -22.76 27.34 -3.82
CA LEU A 443 -22.70 27.46 -5.27
C LEU A 443 -23.71 28.47 -5.79
N LYS A 444 -23.41 29.10 -6.93
CA LYS A 444 -24.39 29.79 -7.73
C LYS A 444 -25.50 28.80 -8.12
N LYS A 445 -26.74 29.23 -8.13
CA LYS A 445 -27.85 28.39 -8.60
C LYS A 445 -27.64 28.09 -10.09
N PRO A 446 -27.74 26.81 -10.50
CA PRO A 446 -27.63 26.46 -11.91
C PRO A 446 -28.72 27.18 -12.73
N SER A 447 -28.38 27.55 -13.96
CA SER A 447 -29.26 28.29 -14.87
C SER A 447 -30.49 27.48 -15.36
N GLY A 448 -30.57 26.18 -15.03
CA GLY A 448 -31.68 25.31 -15.37
C GLY A 448 -31.36 23.84 -15.06
N LYS A 449 -32.36 22.96 -15.23
CA LYS A 449 -32.18 21.52 -15.17
C LYS A 449 -31.85 21.01 -16.56
N LEU A 450 -30.78 20.26 -16.65
CA LEU A 450 -30.39 19.55 -17.88
C LEU A 450 -31.33 18.39 -18.15
N LYS A 451 -31.35 17.95 -19.42
CA LYS A 451 -32.06 16.75 -19.88
C LYS A 451 -31.08 15.73 -20.40
N ILE A 452 -31.37 14.48 -20.16
CA ILE A 452 -30.63 13.37 -20.79
C ILE A 452 -31.09 13.26 -22.22
N LYS A 453 -30.18 13.46 -23.18
CA LYS A 453 -30.43 13.42 -24.62
C LYS A 453 -30.40 11.97 -25.14
N THR A 454 -29.44 11.18 -24.67
CA THR A 454 -29.30 9.77 -25.10
C THR A 454 -28.88 8.89 -23.92
N VAL A 455 -29.36 7.66 -23.95
CA VAL A 455 -28.94 6.55 -23.07
C VAL A 455 -28.53 5.39 -23.93
N SER A 456 -27.34 4.86 -23.77
CA SER A 456 -26.87 3.69 -24.51
C SER A 456 -26.05 2.76 -23.60
N PRO A 457 -25.97 1.47 -23.89
CA PRO A 457 -25.09 0.55 -23.17
C PRO A 457 -23.64 0.97 -23.29
N GLU A 458 -22.87 0.82 -22.20
CA GLU A 458 -21.43 0.94 -22.19
C GLU A 458 -20.83 -0.49 -22.10
N PRO A 459 -20.29 -1.01 -23.24
CA PRO A 459 -19.97 -2.45 -23.34
C PRO A 459 -18.77 -2.90 -22.52
N LEU A 460 -17.85 -1.97 -22.14
CA LEU A 460 -16.65 -2.32 -21.40
C LEU A 460 -16.96 -2.56 -19.91
N SER A 461 -17.68 -1.63 -19.29
CA SER A 461 -18.10 -1.75 -17.89
C SER A 461 -19.35 -2.60 -17.70
N GLY A 462 -20.11 -2.85 -18.78
CA GLY A 462 -21.46 -3.43 -18.73
C GLY A 462 -22.48 -2.49 -18.07
N GLY A 463 -22.15 -1.21 -17.99
CA GLY A 463 -23.03 -0.14 -17.50
C GLY A 463 -23.77 0.60 -18.60
N GLN A 464 -24.07 1.85 -18.35
CA GLN A 464 -24.75 2.74 -19.31
C GLN A 464 -23.93 4.02 -19.50
N ILE A 465 -24.02 4.62 -20.69
CA ILE A 465 -23.54 5.97 -20.96
C ILE A 465 -24.73 6.89 -21.22
N TRP A 466 -24.77 8.00 -20.48
CA TRP A 466 -25.78 9.04 -20.60
C TRP A 466 -25.16 10.31 -21.18
N THR A 467 -25.75 10.85 -22.23
CA THR A 467 -25.32 12.13 -22.80
C THR A 467 -26.37 13.19 -22.46
N PHE A 468 -25.91 14.27 -21.83
CA PHE A 468 -26.76 15.39 -21.46
C PHE A 468 -26.81 16.44 -22.57
N ASP A 469 -27.83 17.33 -22.55
CA ASP A 469 -28.05 18.36 -23.58
C ASP A 469 -26.92 19.39 -23.65
N ASN A 470 -26.14 19.60 -22.56
CA ASN A 470 -24.94 20.42 -22.54
C ASN A 470 -23.67 19.68 -23.05
N GLY A 471 -23.80 18.44 -23.52
CA GLY A 471 -22.72 17.64 -24.09
C GLY A 471 -21.91 16.83 -23.07
N ILE A 472 -22.15 16.97 -21.76
CA ILE A 472 -21.49 16.14 -20.74
C ILE A 472 -21.96 14.68 -20.90
N ARG A 473 -21.02 13.77 -20.82
CA ARG A 473 -21.26 12.31 -20.86
C ARG A 473 -20.97 11.71 -19.50
N VAL A 474 -21.85 10.83 -19.05
CA VAL A 474 -21.69 10.09 -17.79
C VAL A 474 -21.76 8.59 -18.06
N ILE A 475 -20.77 7.84 -17.58
CA ILE A 475 -20.82 6.39 -17.54
C ILE A 475 -21.19 5.97 -16.12
N PHE A 476 -22.22 5.15 -16.01
CA PHE A 476 -22.68 4.62 -14.74
C PHE A 476 -22.69 3.11 -14.74
N LYS A 477 -22.04 2.53 -13.71
CA LYS A 477 -22.07 1.11 -13.38
C LYS A 477 -22.55 0.93 -11.95
N ASN A 478 -23.71 0.31 -11.77
CA ASN A 478 -24.19 -0.04 -10.44
C ASN A 478 -23.43 -1.25 -9.88
N VAL A 479 -22.93 -1.10 -8.64
CA VAL A 479 -22.32 -2.18 -7.84
C VAL A 479 -22.99 -2.13 -6.46
N PRO A 480 -24.07 -2.89 -6.27
CA PRO A 480 -24.92 -2.79 -5.07
C PRO A 480 -24.20 -3.29 -3.82
N LYS A 481 -24.70 -2.84 -2.66
CA LYS A 481 -24.30 -3.26 -1.29
C LYS A 481 -22.95 -2.77 -0.78
N SER A 482 -22.24 -1.94 -1.54
CA SER A 482 -20.98 -1.37 -1.03
C SER A 482 -21.19 -0.15 -0.12
N GLY A 483 -22.34 0.53 -0.23
CA GLY A 483 -22.62 1.83 0.42
C GLY A 483 -21.70 2.95 -0.04
N MET A 484 -20.88 2.71 -1.06
CA MET A 484 -19.85 3.59 -1.59
C MET A 484 -19.96 3.71 -3.09
N PHE A 485 -19.41 4.78 -3.65
CA PHE A 485 -19.16 4.91 -5.08
C PHE A 485 -17.78 5.51 -5.34
N HIS A 486 -17.19 5.07 -6.45
CA HIS A 486 -15.97 5.61 -7.02
C HIS A 486 -16.36 6.50 -8.19
N TYR A 487 -15.63 7.60 -8.38
CA TYR A 487 -15.86 8.52 -9.47
C TYR A 487 -14.56 8.98 -10.10
N MET A 488 -14.63 9.27 -11.40
CA MET A 488 -13.53 9.87 -12.13
C MET A 488 -14.08 10.74 -13.24
N TRP A 489 -13.76 12.03 -13.21
CA TRP A 489 -13.97 12.91 -14.35
C TRP A 489 -12.68 12.96 -15.16
N LEU A 490 -12.71 12.36 -16.32
CA LEU A 490 -11.60 12.33 -17.25
C LEU A 490 -11.80 13.40 -18.30
N LEU A 491 -10.87 14.35 -18.39
CA LEU A 491 -10.83 15.40 -19.41
C LEU A 491 -9.62 15.16 -20.33
N LYS A 492 -9.79 15.41 -21.61
CA LYS A 492 -8.69 15.29 -22.58
C LYS A 492 -7.77 16.51 -22.48
N GLY A 493 -6.46 16.30 -22.63
CA GLY A 493 -5.48 17.40 -22.66
C GLY A 493 -4.22 17.10 -21.88
N GLY A 494 -4.28 17.18 -20.57
CA GLY A 494 -3.12 16.94 -19.70
C GLY A 494 -2.02 17.99 -19.79
N TYR A 495 -0.86 17.72 -19.19
CA TYR A 495 0.23 18.70 -19.15
C TYR A 495 0.88 18.99 -20.53
N SER A 496 0.55 18.22 -21.57
CA SER A 496 0.93 18.57 -22.94
C SER A 496 0.32 19.91 -23.39
N LEU A 497 -0.74 20.38 -22.74
CA LEU A 497 -1.36 21.67 -22.98
C LEU A 497 -0.86 22.75 -22.01
N LEU A 498 0.03 22.44 -21.06
CA LEU A 498 0.59 23.43 -20.15
C LEU A 498 1.56 24.37 -20.90
N PRO A 499 1.25 25.65 -21.00
CA PRO A 499 2.10 26.57 -21.76
C PRO A 499 3.51 26.66 -21.20
N GLY A 500 4.52 26.45 -22.06
CA GLY A 500 5.93 26.59 -21.69
C GLY A 500 6.40 25.65 -20.59
N ILE A 501 5.86 24.43 -20.52
CA ILE A 501 6.31 23.40 -19.58
C ILE A 501 7.82 23.15 -19.71
N LYS A 502 8.48 23.02 -18.58
CA LYS A 502 9.92 22.75 -18.49
C LYS A 502 10.17 21.31 -18.06
N PRO A 503 11.36 20.73 -18.35
CA PRO A 503 11.68 19.37 -17.93
C PRO A 503 11.48 19.17 -16.42
N GLY A 504 10.75 18.14 -16.02
CA GLY A 504 10.45 17.78 -14.63
C GLY A 504 9.27 18.54 -13.98
N GLU A 505 8.77 19.62 -14.56
CA GLU A 505 7.59 20.34 -14.01
C GLU A 505 6.33 19.48 -14.01
N SER A 506 6.23 18.52 -14.94
CA SER A 506 5.10 17.57 -15.01
C SER A 506 4.85 16.81 -13.71
N ALA A 507 5.89 16.59 -12.90
CA ALA A 507 5.76 15.93 -11.60
C ALA A 507 4.98 16.74 -10.57
N TYR A 508 4.91 18.06 -10.71
CA TYR A 508 4.35 18.98 -9.71
C TYR A 508 2.98 19.53 -10.07
N ILE A 509 2.57 19.42 -11.32
CA ILE A 509 1.31 20.02 -11.77
C ILE A 509 0.08 19.43 -11.04
N SER A 510 0.08 18.15 -10.78
CA SER A 510 -1.03 17.48 -10.06
C SER A 510 -1.14 17.99 -8.62
N ASP A 511 -0.03 18.27 -7.97
CA ASP A 511 0.00 18.77 -6.59
C ASP A 511 -0.58 20.18 -6.45
N MET A 512 -0.55 20.98 -7.52
CA MET A 512 -1.05 22.35 -7.49
C MET A 512 -2.52 22.42 -7.13
N LEU A 513 -3.34 21.44 -7.53
CA LEU A 513 -4.78 21.45 -7.26
C LEU A 513 -5.12 21.51 -5.78
N ARG A 514 -4.35 20.87 -4.92
CA ARG A 514 -4.58 20.88 -3.46
C ARG A 514 -4.21 22.19 -2.78
N LEU A 515 -3.65 23.14 -3.52
CA LEU A 515 -3.18 24.44 -3.01
C LEU A 515 -4.16 25.59 -3.31
N TYR A 516 -5.32 25.28 -3.87
CA TYR A 516 -6.35 26.29 -4.18
C TYR A 516 -7.37 26.42 -3.05
N ASP A 517 -7.65 27.65 -2.66
CA ASP A 517 -8.81 28.01 -1.88
C ASP A 517 -10.06 27.86 -2.77
N VAL A 518 -11.15 27.39 -2.20
CA VAL A 518 -12.38 27.06 -2.92
C VAL A 518 -13.55 27.75 -2.27
N CYS A 519 -14.27 28.60 -3.00
CA CYS A 519 -15.42 29.39 -2.50
C CYS A 519 -15.10 30.21 -1.22
N GLY A 520 -13.88 30.74 -1.11
CA GLY A 520 -13.42 31.49 0.06
C GLY A 520 -13.01 30.64 1.27
N MET A 521 -13.13 29.32 1.16
CA MET A 521 -12.62 28.35 2.13
C MET A 521 -11.16 28.05 1.81
N SER A 522 -10.27 28.10 2.79
CA SER A 522 -8.86 27.76 2.56
C SER A 522 -8.71 26.31 2.10
N CYS A 523 -7.69 26.05 1.28
CA CYS A 523 -7.40 24.71 0.74
C CYS A 523 -7.30 23.64 1.85
N TYR A 524 -6.81 23.99 3.03
CA TYR A 524 -6.70 23.10 4.18
C TYR A 524 -8.08 22.76 4.78
N ARG A 525 -8.92 23.78 5.01
CA ARG A 525 -10.28 23.56 5.50
C ARG A 525 -11.13 22.80 4.49
N PHE A 526 -10.94 23.05 3.20
CA PHE A 526 -11.61 22.29 2.15
C PHE A 526 -11.23 20.81 2.18
N ALA A 527 -9.94 20.50 2.35
CA ALA A 527 -9.47 19.12 2.49
C ALA A 527 -10.03 18.45 3.77
N ASP A 528 -10.03 19.16 4.89
CA ASP A 528 -10.60 18.69 6.15
C ASP A 528 -12.11 18.42 6.04
N MET A 529 -12.86 19.29 5.39
CA MET A 529 -14.30 19.13 5.14
C MET A 529 -14.58 17.89 4.28
N LEU A 530 -13.80 17.64 3.22
CA LEU A 530 -13.94 16.44 2.40
C LEU A 530 -13.66 15.19 3.23
N SER A 531 -12.56 15.18 3.98
CA SER A 531 -12.15 14.05 4.82
C SER A 531 -13.19 13.72 5.88
N ALA A 532 -13.71 14.72 6.61
CA ALA A 532 -14.75 14.55 7.62
C ALA A 532 -16.06 13.98 7.05
N ASN A 533 -16.32 14.15 5.74
CA ASN A 533 -17.45 13.56 5.03
C ASN A 533 -17.11 12.24 4.34
N GLY A 534 -15.90 11.69 4.56
CA GLY A 534 -15.44 10.46 3.95
C GLY A 534 -15.23 10.56 2.43
N ILE A 535 -15.04 11.78 1.92
CA ILE A 535 -14.84 12.03 0.50
C ILE A 535 -13.36 12.14 0.22
N THR A 536 -12.86 11.35 -0.72
CA THR A 536 -11.56 11.61 -1.34
C THR A 536 -11.75 12.32 -2.67
N MET A 537 -10.90 13.29 -2.93
CA MET A 537 -10.83 14.00 -4.20
C MET A 537 -9.37 14.24 -4.56
N LYS A 538 -8.92 13.64 -5.65
CA LYS A 538 -7.56 13.77 -6.16
C LYS A 538 -7.60 14.30 -7.58
N GLY A 539 -6.81 15.34 -7.84
CA GLY A 539 -6.49 15.76 -9.20
C GLY A 539 -5.23 15.07 -9.68
N GLU A 540 -5.25 14.55 -10.88
CA GLU A 540 -4.09 13.96 -11.54
C GLU A 540 -3.98 14.50 -12.96
N VAL A 541 -2.82 15.01 -13.32
CA VAL A 541 -2.55 15.52 -14.66
C VAL A 541 -1.50 14.60 -15.29
N THR A 542 -1.92 13.84 -16.28
CA THR A 542 -1.02 13.05 -17.12
C THR A 542 -0.57 13.87 -18.33
N MET A 543 0.23 13.30 -19.19
CA MET A 543 0.60 13.99 -20.42
C MET A 543 -0.61 14.32 -21.30
N SER A 544 -1.58 13.44 -21.38
CA SER A 544 -2.68 13.46 -22.36
C SER A 544 -4.06 13.71 -21.77
N ASP A 545 -4.19 13.65 -20.46
CA ASP A 545 -5.48 13.83 -19.78
C ASP A 545 -5.33 14.46 -18.39
N PHE A 546 -6.42 15.09 -17.96
CA PHE A 546 -6.60 15.59 -16.61
C PHE A 546 -7.75 14.81 -15.96
N ARG A 547 -7.53 14.31 -14.77
CA ARG A 547 -8.47 13.48 -14.02
C ARG A 547 -8.78 14.09 -12.68
N ILE A 548 -10.06 14.11 -12.32
CA ILE A 548 -10.52 14.36 -10.96
C ILE A 548 -11.18 13.06 -10.50
N SER A 549 -10.57 12.37 -9.56
CA SER A 549 -11.04 11.06 -9.13
C SER A 549 -11.14 10.95 -7.61
N GLY A 550 -11.92 10.00 -7.16
CA GLY A 550 -12.05 9.69 -5.75
C GLY A 550 -13.12 8.67 -5.45
N ALA A 551 -13.39 8.54 -4.15
CA ALA A 551 -14.47 7.71 -3.63
C ALA A 551 -15.24 8.48 -2.56
N ALA A 552 -16.51 8.13 -2.38
CA ALA A 552 -17.36 8.74 -1.37
C ALA A 552 -18.49 7.79 -0.94
N PRO A 553 -19.07 7.97 0.26
CA PRO A 553 -20.31 7.31 0.63
C PRO A 553 -21.43 7.65 -0.36
N SER A 554 -22.31 6.68 -0.65
CA SER A 554 -23.44 6.86 -1.57
C SER A 554 -24.32 8.05 -1.20
N SER A 555 -24.46 8.36 0.09
CA SER A 555 -25.22 9.52 0.60
C SER A 555 -24.56 10.88 0.33
N ARG A 556 -23.29 10.91 -0.10
CA ARG A 556 -22.49 12.15 -0.29
C ARG A 556 -22.34 12.59 -1.75
N LEU A 557 -23.03 11.95 -2.69
CA LEU A 557 -22.98 12.30 -4.12
C LEU A 557 -23.14 13.81 -4.36
N ARG A 558 -24.14 14.44 -3.76
CA ARG A 558 -24.39 15.89 -3.92
C ARG A 558 -23.23 16.74 -3.41
N LEU A 559 -22.57 16.34 -2.32
CA LEU A 559 -21.42 17.07 -1.80
C LEU A 559 -20.22 16.93 -2.72
N VAL A 560 -19.98 15.73 -3.28
CA VAL A 560 -18.95 15.51 -4.31
C VAL A 560 -19.18 16.41 -5.52
N MET A 561 -20.40 16.44 -6.06
CA MET A 561 -20.74 17.27 -7.22
C MET A 561 -20.57 18.77 -6.92
N LYS A 562 -20.97 19.21 -5.72
CA LYS A 562 -20.76 20.60 -5.27
C LYS A 562 -19.28 20.94 -5.13
N ALA A 563 -18.49 20.06 -4.52
CA ALA A 563 -17.05 20.25 -4.36
C ALA A 563 -16.35 20.41 -5.72
N MET A 564 -16.64 19.54 -6.68
CA MET A 564 -16.09 19.63 -8.03
C MET A 564 -16.54 20.92 -8.74
N ALA A 565 -17.82 21.29 -8.65
CA ALA A 565 -18.32 22.50 -9.26
C ALA A 565 -17.72 23.77 -8.64
N SER A 566 -17.51 23.76 -7.31
CA SER A 566 -16.83 24.86 -6.61
C SER A 566 -15.40 25.03 -7.09
N PHE A 567 -14.69 23.94 -7.31
CA PHE A 567 -13.35 23.95 -7.91
C PHE A 567 -13.36 24.53 -9.32
N ALA A 568 -14.35 24.18 -10.12
CA ALA A 568 -14.47 24.68 -11.49
C ALA A 568 -14.79 26.19 -11.56
N ASP A 569 -15.70 26.68 -10.70
CA ASP A 569 -16.26 28.05 -10.79
C ASP A 569 -15.53 29.10 -9.93
N ASN A 570 -15.03 28.70 -8.73
CA ASN A 570 -14.53 29.68 -7.76
C ASN A 570 -13.35 29.13 -6.96
N LYS A 571 -12.19 29.08 -7.61
CA LYS A 571 -10.92 28.73 -6.98
C LYS A 571 -9.92 29.87 -7.10
N SER A 572 -9.05 30.00 -6.10
CA SER A 572 -7.91 30.92 -6.13
C SER A 572 -6.70 30.24 -5.50
N LEU A 573 -5.53 30.39 -6.13
CA LEU A 573 -4.30 29.84 -5.58
C LEU A 573 -3.99 30.47 -4.21
N ASN A 574 -3.87 29.65 -3.17
CA ASN A 574 -3.43 30.10 -1.86
C ASN A 574 -1.91 30.30 -1.88
N LYS A 575 -1.49 31.56 -1.78
CA LYS A 575 -0.07 31.92 -1.89
C LYS A 575 0.74 31.33 -0.73
N ASP A 576 0.23 31.39 0.50
CA ASP A 576 0.92 30.89 1.68
C ASP A 576 1.07 29.37 1.63
N ALA A 577 0.05 28.67 1.17
CA ALA A 577 0.10 27.23 0.93
C ALA A 577 1.13 26.85 -0.15
N TYR A 578 1.19 27.63 -1.24
CA TYR A 578 2.19 27.42 -2.28
C TYR A 578 3.61 27.69 -1.79
N ASP A 579 3.83 28.78 -1.07
CA ASP A 579 5.13 29.13 -0.52
C ASP A 579 5.62 28.08 0.50
N TYR A 580 4.72 27.57 1.33
CA TYR A 580 5.02 26.46 2.22
C TYR A 580 5.33 25.17 1.46
N TYR A 581 4.50 24.81 0.46
CA TYR A 581 4.74 23.67 -0.41
C TYR A 581 6.12 23.74 -1.06
N ARG A 582 6.51 24.90 -1.60
CA ARG A 582 7.83 25.09 -2.22
C ARG A 582 8.96 24.85 -1.21
N LYS A 583 8.86 25.38 0.00
CA LYS A 583 9.86 25.11 1.06
C LYS A 583 9.98 23.62 1.38
N CYS A 584 8.87 22.89 1.41
CA CYS A 584 8.88 21.44 1.59
C CYS A 584 9.54 20.71 0.41
N GLN A 585 9.31 21.18 -0.83
CA GLN A 585 9.98 20.61 -2.01
C GLN A 585 11.49 20.91 -1.99
N ASP A 586 11.90 22.13 -1.63
CA ASP A 586 13.32 22.51 -1.52
C ASP A 586 14.02 21.64 -0.45
N LEU A 587 13.38 21.38 0.69
CA LEU A 587 13.87 20.44 1.70
C LEU A 587 14.09 19.05 1.11
N MET A 588 13.09 18.54 0.40
CA MET A 588 13.15 17.19 -0.14
C MET A 588 14.11 17.07 -1.33
N MET A 589 14.52 18.18 -1.94
CA MET A 589 15.62 18.15 -2.93
C MET A 589 16.93 17.67 -2.31
N ALA A 590 17.21 18.06 -1.06
CA ALA A 590 18.38 17.58 -0.31
C ALA A 590 18.33 16.06 -0.05
N ALA A 591 17.14 15.50 0.17
CA ALA A 591 16.94 14.07 0.30
C ALA A 591 17.11 13.29 -1.02
N GLY A 592 17.22 14.01 -2.14
CA GLY A 592 17.33 13.41 -3.45
C GLY A 592 15.99 12.94 -4.04
N SER A 593 16.05 12.38 -5.22
CA SER A 593 14.87 11.79 -5.88
C SER A 593 14.70 10.33 -5.46
N SER A 594 13.45 9.85 -5.47
CA SER A 594 13.18 8.42 -5.24
C SER A 594 13.86 7.56 -6.31
N GLN A 595 14.12 6.31 -5.96
CA GLN A 595 14.66 5.28 -6.84
C GLN A 595 13.91 5.23 -8.19
N GLU A 596 12.58 5.20 -8.11
CA GLU A 596 11.71 5.19 -9.29
C GLU A 596 11.86 6.46 -10.15
N ALA A 597 11.92 7.63 -9.51
CA ALA A 597 12.08 8.89 -10.24
C ALA A 597 13.44 9.02 -10.92
N VAL A 598 14.50 8.49 -10.31
CA VAL A 598 15.83 8.42 -10.95
C VAL A 598 15.79 7.48 -12.14
N LEU A 599 15.23 6.28 -11.96
CA LEU A 599 15.09 5.30 -13.03
C LEU A 599 14.30 5.87 -14.22
N ASP A 600 13.15 6.51 -13.96
CA ASP A 600 12.38 7.17 -15.02
C ASP A 600 13.17 8.26 -15.75
N SER A 601 13.98 9.04 -15.04
CA SER A 601 14.82 10.04 -15.66
C SER A 601 15.91 9.46 -16.56
N LEU A 602 16.36 8.25 -16.26
CA LEU A 602 17.31 7.50 -17.09
C LEU A 602 16.64 6.83 -18.30
N MET A 603 15.40 6.37 -18.12
CA MET A 603 14.59 5.82 -19.21
C MET A 603 14.20 6.89 -20.23
N PHE A 604 13.92 8.11 -19.78
CA PHE A 604 13.40 9.23 -20.59
C PHE A 604 14.21 10.52 -20.37
N PRO A 605 15.46 10.59 -20.84
CA PRO A 605 16.35 11.70 -20.53
C PRO A 605 15.95 13.01 -21.22
N GLY A 606 15.92 14.11 -20.44
CA GLY A 606 15.95 15.49 -20.95
C GLY A 606 14.76 16.02 -21.74
N ASN A 607 13.74 15.22 -22.01
CA ASN A 607 12.58 15.65 -22.78
C ASN A 607 11.52 16.28 -21.87
N VAL A 608 10.96 17.44 -22.28
CA VAL A 608 9.90 18.13 -21.52
C VAL A 608 8.62 17.29 -21.35
N TRP A 609 8.39 16.35 -22.26
CA TRP A 609 7.26 15.43 -22.25
C TRP A 609 7.54 14.13 -21.51
N SER A 610 8.75 13.98 -20.98
CA SER A 610 9.13 12.81 -20.22
C SER A 610 8.30 12.68 -18.96
N PRO A 611 7.81 11.48 -18.62
CA PRO A 611 7.08 11.24 -17.38
C PRO A 611 7.96 11.24 -16.12
N TYR A 612 9.27 11.47 -16.26
CA TYR A 612 10.16 11.37 -15.12
C TYR A 612 9.83 12.38 -14.01
N LYS A 613 9.97 11.94 -12.78
CA LYS A 613 9.60 12.69 -11.58
C LYS A 613 10.81 13.10 -10.72
N ARG A 614 11.99 13.22 -11.33
CA ARG A 614 13.19 13.69 -10.62
C ARG A 614 12.94 15.09 -10.09
N ARG A 615 13.28 15.33 -8.84
CA ARG A 615 13.03 16.61 -8.16
C ARG A 615 13.80 17.75 -8.83
N ILE A 616 13.10 18.84 -9.05
CA ILE A 616 13.62 20.06 -9.64
C ILE A 616 13.16 21.27 -8.82
N LYS A 617 13.92 22.35 -8.92
CA LYS A 617 13.48 23.63 -8.37
C LYS A 617 12.43 24.26 -9.29
N LEU A 618 11.26 24.56 -8.75
CA LEU A 618 10.17 25.18 -9.50
C LEU A 618 10.49 26.64 -9.80
N THR A 619 10.12 27.09 -11.00
CA THR A 619 10.28 28.49 -11.41
C THR A 619 9.17 29.37 -10.84
N ASP A 620 9.44 30.68 -10.66
CA ASP A 620 8.48 31.61 -10.05
C ASP A 620 7.22 31.82 -10.92
N ASP A 621 7.28 31.55 -12.21
CA ASP A 621 6.15 31.65 -13.15
C ASP A 621 5.30 30.37 -13.22
N PHE A 622 5.76 29.25 -12.65
CA PHE A 622 5.07 27.95 -12.71
C PHE A 622 3.63 28.01 -12.13
N PRO A 623 3.39 28.63 -10.95
CA PRO A 623 2.02 28.70 -10.40
C PRO A 623 1.04 29.45 -11.31
N LYS A 624 1.51 30.52 -11.95
CA LYS A 624 0.67 31.29 -12.89
C LYS A 624 0.32 30.49 -14.15
N ARG A 625 1.29 29.70 -14.67
CA ARG A 625 1.06 28.82 -15.82
C ARG A 625 0.11 27.68 -15.47
N ALA A 626 0.30 27.08 -14.29
CA ALA A 626 -0.57 26.03 -13.76
C ALA A 626 -2.02 26.55 -13.58
N SER A 627 -2.23 27.75 -13.01
CA SER A 627 -3.55 28.34 -12.86
C SER A 627 -4.25 28.51 -14.20
N LYS A 628 -3.57 29.07 -15.20
CA LYS A 628 -4.13 29.21 -16.56
C LYS A 628 -4.51 27.87 -17.18
N PHE A 629 -3.68 26.85 -16.97
CA PHE A 629 -3.98 25.51 -17.44
C PHE A 629 -5.26 24.99 -16.79
N PHE A 630 -5.40 25.05 -15.46
CA PHE A 630 -6.59 24.55 -14.77
C PHE A 630 -7.85 25.36 -15.13
N ASP A 631 -7.75 26.68 -15.32
CA ASP A 631 -8.89 27.48 -15.77
C ASP A 631 -9.36 27.03 -17.15
N SER A 632 -8.43 26.74 -18.06
CA SER A 632 -8.75 26.18 -19.37
C SER A 632 -9.38 24.80 -19.29
N GLU A 633 -8.87 23.92 -18.41
CA GLU A 633 -9.42 22.57 -18.27
C GLU A 633 -10.83 22.59 -17.67
N PHE A 634 -11.08 23.43 -16.68
CA PHE A 634 -12.39 23.56 -16.05
C PHE A 634 -13.43 24.32 -16.89
N SER A 635 -13.03 25.04 -17.95
CA SER A 635 -13.98 25.68 -18.87
C SER A 635 -14.64 24.69 -19.84
N LYS A 636 -14.09 23.49 -20.00
CA LYS A 636 -14.47 22.50 -21.03
C LYS A 636 -14.82 21.13 -20.44
N MET A 637 -15.64 21.09 -19.41
CA MET A 637 -15.98 19.87 -18.69
C MET A 637 -16.72 18.82 -19.55
N ASN A 638 -17.19 19.20 -20.74
CA ASN A 638 -17.80 18.30 -21.73
C ASN A 638 -16.78 17.64 -22.68
N ASP A 639 -15.49 18.04 -22.66
CA ASP A 639 -14.44 17.39 -23.48
C ASP A 639 -13.88 16.11 -22.83
N GLY A 640 -14.77 15.36 -22.22
CA GLY A 640 -14.38 14.13 -21.55
C GLY A 640 -15.58 13.28 -21.15
N VAL A 641 -15.41 12.56 -20.06
CA VAL A 641 -16.43 11.68 -19.51
C VAL A 641 -16.34 11.61 -17.99
N LEU A 642 -17.48 11.67 -17.32
CA LEU A 642 -17.61 11.38 -15.89
C LEU A 642 -17.96 9.91 -15.73
N VAL A 643 -17.12 9.15 -15.06
CA VAL A 643 -17.36 7.75 -14.72
C VAL A 643 -17.79 7.65 -13.26
N ILE A 644 -18.86 6.91 -13.00
CA ILE A 644 -19.36 6.62 -11.65
C ILE A 644 -19.61 5.12 -11.55
N VAL A 645 -18.94 4.48 -10.60
CA VAL A 645 -19.06 3.03 -10.35
C VAL A 645 -19.37 2.83 -8.87
N GLY A 646 -20.48 2.22 -8.52
CA GLY A 646 -20.78 1.97 -7.11
C GLY A 646 -22.27 1.81 -6.79
N ASP A 647 -22.54 1.84 -5.50
CA ASP A 647 -23.88 1.59 -4.93
C ASP A 647 -24.75 2.87 -4.94
N LEU A 648 -25.32 3.17 -6.09
CA LEU A 648 -26.19 4.32 -6.29
C LEU A 648 -27.46 3.88 -7.02
N ASP A 649 -28.60 4.39 -6.55
CA ASP A 649 -29.86 4.21 -7.28
C ASP A 649 -29.86 5.00 -8.59
N GLU A 650 -30.05 4.31 -9.69
CA GLU A 650 -29.98 4.89 -11.04
C GLU A 650 -30.95 6.06 -11.25
N PHE A 651 -32.18 5.92 -10.75
CA PHE A 651 -33.20 6.95 -10.92
C PHE A 651 -32.85 8.22 -10.15
N SER A 652 -32.45 8.09 -8.90
CA SER A 652 -32.03 9.21 -8.05
C SER A 652 -30.75 9.86 -8.60
N LEU A 653 -29.80 9.07 -9.07
CA LEU A 653 -28.56 9.56 -9.69
C LEU A 653 -28.88 10.40 -10.93
N LYS A 654 -29.73 9.93 -11.86
CA LYS A 654 -30.13 10.69 -13.05
C LYS A 654 -30.76 12.02 -12.68
N LYS A 655 -31.64 12.04 -11.67
CA LYS A 655 -32.33 13.24 -11.17
C LYS A 655 -31.34 14.24 -10.58
N ASP A 656 -30.38 13.78 -9.80
CA ASP A 656 -29.37 14.62 -9.16
C ASP A 656 -28.39 15.18 -10.21
N LEU A 657 -27.93 14.37 -11.15
CA LEU A 657 -27.05 14.82 -12.23
C LEU A 657 -27.72 15.82 -13.17
N CYS A 658 -29.02 15.65 -13.50
CA CYS A 658 -29.76 16.63 -14.29
C CYS A 658 -29.80 18.03 -13.64
N ARG A 659 -29.74 18.09 -12.32
CA ARG A 659 -29.65 19.32 -11.55
C ARG A 659 -28.22 19.85 -11.45
N ASP A 660 -27.27 18.98 -11.06
CA ASP A 660 -25.96 19.41 -10.59
C ASP A 660 -24.95 19.61 -11.74
N LEU A 661 -25.10 18.89 -12.88
CA LEU A 661 -24.23 19.07 -14.04
C LEU A 661 -24.41 20.42 -14.76
N GLY A 662 -25.51 21.15 -14.51
CA GLY A 662 -25.70 22.51 -14.99
C GLY A 662 -24.75 23.55 -14.35
N ASN A 663 -24.02 23.17 -13.28
CA ASN A 663 -23.03 24.05 -12.64
C ASN A 663 -21.67 24.06 -13.36
N PHE A 664 -21.49 23.21 -14.36
CA PHE A 664 -20.20 23.06 -15.04
C PHE A 664 -20.19 23.78 -16.39
N SER A 665 -19.09 24.47 -16.66
CA SER A 665 -18.88 25.14 -17.95
C SER A 665 -18.63 24.13 -19.07
N THR A 666 -19.22 24.40 -20.24
CA THR A 666 -19.12 23.51 -21.41
C THR A 666 -18.85 24.34 -22.67
N GLU A 667 -17.67 24.93 -22.71
CA GLU A 667 -17.22 25.68 -23.88
C GLU A 667 -16.93 24.74 -25.05
N LYS A 668 -17.07 25.27 -26.28
CA LYS A 668 -16.63 24.53 -27.47
C LYS A 668 -15.10 24.48 -27.48
N VAL A 669 -14.57 23.27 -27.47
CA VAL A 669 -13.12 23.04 -27.48
C VAL A 669 -12.71 22.50 -28.83
N SER A 670 -11.67 23.09 -29.41
CA SER A 670 -10.86 22.40 -30.40
C SER A 670 -9.87 21.53 -29.62
N SER A 671 -10.09 20.24 -29.58
CA SER A 671 -9.14 19.28 -29.00
C SER A 671 -7.90 19.16 -29.89
N PHE A 672 -7.10 20.21 -29.94
CA PHE A 672 -5.85 20.18 -30.64
C PHE A 672 -4.80 19.50 -29.75
N ARG A 673 -4.35 18.34 -30.19
CA ARG A 673 -3.15 17.70 -29.67
C ARG A 673 -2.06 17.93 -30.71
N SER A 674 -1.05 18.73 -30.36
CA SER A 674 0.16 18.74 -31.16
C SER A 674 0.78 17.35 -31.19
N ARG A 675 1.29 16.91 -32.34
CA ARG A 675 2.17 15.76 -32.39
C ARG A 675 3.41 16.14 -31.61
N LEU A 676 3.57 15.51 -30.43
CA LEU A 676 4.74 15.73 -29.61
C LEU A 676 5.91 15.06 -30.31
N GLN A 677 6.94 15.83 -30.62
CA GLN A 677 8.19 15.28 -31.09
C GLN A 677 8.93 14.72 -29.89
N TYR A 678 9.30 13.47 -29.98
CA TYR A 678 10.07 12.75 -28.96
C TYR A 678 11.25 12.06 -29.65
N GLU A 679 12.43 12.30 -29.12
CA GLU A 679 13.61 11.59 -29.57
C GLU A 679 13.72 10.27 -28.80
N SER A 680 13.50 9.19 -29.51
CA SER A 680 13.57 7.85 -28.93
C SER A 680 15.02 7.51 -28.58
N VAL A 681 15.26 7.10 -27.35
CA VAL A 681 16.58 6.69 -26.88
C VAL A 681 16.68 5.18 -26.79
N SER A 682 17.85 4.64 -27.10
CA SER A 682 18.17 3.21 -26.99
C SER A 682 19.46 3.01 -26.19
N GLY A 683 19.87 1.76 -26.06
CA GLY A 683 21.11 1.38 -25.38
C GLY A 683 21.01 1.44 -23.86
N ARG A 684 22.15 1.24 -23.20
CA ARG A 684 22.23 1.12 -21.75
C ARG A 684 22.70 2.40 -21.09
N VAL A 685 22.10 2.72 -19.94
CA VAL A 685 22.56 3.79 -19.05
C VAL A 685 22.48 3.31 -17.61
N SER A 686 23.44 3.73 -16.79
CA SER A 686 23.48 3.36 -15.37
C SER A 686 23.83 4.57 -14.53
N GLU A 687 23.18 4.71 -13.36
CA GLU A 687 23.55 5.66 -12.32
C GLU A 687 23.77 4.89 -11.02
N ILE A 688 24.94 5.02 -10.42
CA ILE A 688 25.33 4.29 -9.21
C ILE A 688 25.66 5.31 -8.13
N LYS A 689 25.03 5.16 -6.97
CA LYS A 689 25.26 5.98 -5.77
C LYS A 689 25.74 5.14 -4.60
N ARG A 690 26.17 5.81 -3.53
CA ARG A 690 26.39 5.21 -2.21
C ARG A 690 25.24 5.58 -1.29
N GLY A 691 24.88 4.70 -0.37
CA GLY A 691 23.80 4.90 0.59
C GLY A 691 23.78 3.83 1.67
N ASP A 692 22.83 3.97 2.60
CA ASP A 692 22.68 3.11 3.79
C ASP A 692 22.35 1.66 3.42
N LYS A 693 21.50 1.48 2.42
CA LYS A 693 21.01 0.17 2.02
C LYS A 693 21.28 -0.07 0.53
N PRO A 694 21.72 -1.29 0.17
CA PRO A 694 21.84 -1.67 -1.23
C PRO A 694 20.45 -1.67 -1.89
N GLU A 695 20.33 -0.97 -2.99
CA GLU A 695 19.12 -0.91 -3.82
C GLU A 695 19.50 -1.07 -5.28
N LEU A 696 18.63 -1.62 -6.07
CA LEU A 696 18.79 -1.75 -7.50
C LEU A 696 17.45 -1.60 -8.19
N SER A 697 17.39 -0.81 -9.24
CA SER A 697 16.24 -0.74 -10.13
C SER A 697 16.68 -0.94 -11.56
N VAL A 698 15.89 -1.68 -12.31
CA VAL A 698 16.06 -1.92 -13.73
C VAL A 698 14.81 -1.45 -14.46
N GLY A 699 14.99 -0.63 -15.48
CA GLY A 699 13.93 -0.16 -16.38
C GLY A 699 14.25 -0.49 -17.83
N ILE A 700 13.26 -1.01 -18.53
CA ILE A 700 13.32 -1.32 -19.96
C ILE A 700 12.24 -0.51 -20.66
N SER A 701 12.60 0.24 -21.69
CA SER A 701 11.65 1.01 -22.50
C SER A 701 11.89 0.75 -23.98
N SER A 702 10.87 0.28 -24.67
CA SER A 702 10.94 -0.12 -26.06
C SER A 702 9.84 0.53 -26.89
N PRO A 703 10.14 1.14 -28.05
CA PRO A 703 9.11 1.53 -29.01
C PRO A 703 8.30 0.31 -29.41
N LEU A 704 6.99 0.42 -29.31
CA LEU A 704 6.07 -0.66 -29.66
C LEU A 704 4.73 -0.06 -30.06
N MET A 705 4.26 -0.37 -31.29
CA MET A 705 2.98 0.11 -31.78
C MET A 705 1.83 -0.44 -30.94
N PHE A 706 0.88 0.39 -30.53
CA PHE A 706 -0.28 -0.02 -29.77
C PHE A 706 -1.33 -0.68 -30.64
N THR A 707 -1.24 -1.99 -30.78
CA THR A 707 -2.27 -2.87 -31.36
C THR A 707 -2.83 -3.79 -30.28
N SER A 708 -3.99 -4.41 -30.54
CA SER A 708 -4.54 -5.39 -29.60
C SER A 708 -3.58 -6.57 -29.38
N ALA A 709 -2.94 -7.04 -30.46
CA ALA A 709 -1.97 -8.13 -30.37
C ALA A 709 -0.74 -7.73 -29.53
N ASN A 710 -0.13 -6.57 -29.81
CA ASN A 710 1.03 -6.10 -29.08
C ASN A 710 0.71 -5.78 -27.61
N PHE A 711 -0.47 -5.22 -27.33
CA PHE A 711 -0.90 -4.98 -25.95
C PHE A 711 -1.00 -6.29 -25.15
N MET A 712 -1.65 -7.31 -25.69
CA MET A 712 -1.78 -8.61 -25.01
C MET A 712 -0.44 -9.35 -24.97
N ALA A 713 0.34 -9.33 -26.04
CA ALA A 713 1.67 -9.92 -26.09
C ALA A 713 2.62 -9.27 -25.06
N SER A 714 2.55 -7.94 -24.87
CA SER A 714 3.37 -7.23 -23.91
C SER A 714 3.02 -7.59 -22.46
N GLN A 715 1.75 -7.89 -22.16
CA GLN A 715 1.37 -8.40 -20.82
C GLN A 715 2.02 -9.77 -20.56
N ILE A 716 2.01 -10.65 -21.55
CA ILE A 716 2.68 -11.96 -21.46
C ILE A 716 4.20 -11.77 -21.34
N ALA A 717 4.80 -10.93 -22.17
CA ALA A 717 6.24 -10.63 -22.14
C ALA A 717 6.68 -10.06 -20.78
N ALA A 718 5.85 -9.22 -20.16
CA ALA A 718 6.11 -8.72 -18.81
C ALA A 718 6.09 -9.83 -17.76
N MET A 719 5.18 -10.78 -17.85
CA MET A 719 5.15 -11.95 -16.96
C MET A 719 6.41 -12.81 -17.12
N VAL A 720 6.82 -13.08 -18.36
CA VAL A 720 8.06 -13.80 -18.68
C VAL A 720 9.27 -13.08 -18.08
N MET A 721 9.38 -11.77 -18.33
CA MET A 721 10.48 -10.96 -17.80
C MET A 721 10.49 -10.97 -16.27
N THR A 722 9.33 -10.86 -15.64
CA THR A 722 9.18 -10.94 -14.19
C THR A 722 9.72 -12.25 -13.65
N ASP A 723 9.31 -13.37 -14.21
CA ASP A 723 9.74 -14.70 -13.74
C ASP A 723 11.24 -14.90 -13.92
N LYS A 724 11.79 -14.60 -15.09
CA LYS A 724 13.22 -14.79 -15.40
C LYS A 724 14.10 -13.87 -14.50
N LEU A 725 13.70 -12.61 -14.31
CA LEU A 725 14.43 -11.69 -13.43
C LEU A 725 14.30 -12.07 -11.96
N SER A 726 13.10 -12.44 -11.51
CA SER A 726 12.88 -12.90 -10.13
C SER A 726 13.68 -14.14 -9.80
N ALA A 727 13.74 -15.11 -10.73
CA ALA A 727 14.58 -16.30 -10.56
C ALA A 727 16.07 -15.96 -10.48
N THR A 728 16.54 -14.96 -11.23
CA THR A 728 17.92 -14.47 -11.17
C THR A 728 18.20 -13.77 -9.84
N LEU A 729 17.30 -12.88 -9.42
CA LEU A 729 17.39 -12.15 -8.14
C LEU A 729 17.43 -13.10 -6.96
N SER A 730 16.53 -14.10 -6.95
CA SER A 730 16.46 -15.10 -5.89
C SER A 730 17.77 -15.86 -5.70
N LYS A 731 18.47 -16.22 -6.79
CA LYS A 731 19.79 -16.87 -6.74
C LYS A 731 20.87 -15.96 -6.12
N CYS A 732 20.64 -14.65 -6.16
CA CYS A 732 21.56 -13.64 -5.61
C CYS A 732 21.14 -13.15 -4.21
N GLY A 733 20.08 -13.71 -3.61
CA GLY A 733 19.54 -13.25 -2.33
C GLY A 733 18.78 -11.90 -2.41
N TRP A 734 18.28 -11.57 -3.58
CA TRP A 734 17.50 -10.36 -3.83
C TRP A 734 16.06 -10.73 -4.20
N TYR A 735 15.14 -9.76 -4.03
CA TYR A 735 13.77 -9.85 -4.52
C TYR A 735 13.43 -8.59 -5.32
N GLY A 736 12.44 -8.68 -6.19
CA GLY A 736 12.05 -7.59 -7.07
C GLY A 736 10.54 -7.39 -7.12
N SER A 737 10.12 -6.14 -7.20
CA SER A 737 8.73 -5.73 -7.43
C SER A 737 8.60 -5.23 -8.87
N PRO A 738 7.94 -6.00 -9.77
CA PRO A 738 7.77 -5.61 -11.16
C PRO A 738 6.62 -4.63 -11.32
N SER A 739 6.73 -3.77 -12.32
CA SER A 739 5.63 -2.97 -12.84
C SER A 739 5.80 -2.74 -14.33
N TRP A 740 4.70 -2.60 -15.05
CA TRP A 740 4.75 -2.31 -16.48
C TRP A 740 3.56 -1.49 -16.95
N GLU A 741 3.78 -0.78 -18.04
CA GLU A 741 2.75 0.02 -18.67
C GLU A 741 2.94 0.06 -20.19
N PHE A 742 1.84 0.21 -20.90
CA PHE A 742 1.90 0.55 -22.31
C PHE A 742 1.61 2.05 -22.44
N ALA A 743 2.66 2.84 -22.62
CA ALA A 743 2.54 4.29 -22.81
C ALA A 743 2.09 4.61 -24.23
N MET A 744 1.15 5.56 -24.35
CA MET A 744 0.62 6.03 -25.64
C MET A 744 1.30 7.34 -26.10
N PHE A 745 1.88 8.07 -25.19
CA PHE A 745 2.50 9.37 -25.38
C PHE A 745 3.81 9.47 -24.59
N PRO A 746 4.78 10.25 -25.08
CA PRO A 746 4.81 10.99 -26.35
C PRO A 746 4.94 10.09 -27.57
N GLU A 747 5.33 8.85 -27.39
CA GLU A 747 5.49 7.78 -28.36
C GLU A 747 4.85 6.50 -27.81
N GLU A 748 4.27 5.68 -28.68
CA GLU A 748 3.76 4.37 -28.28
C GLU A 748 4.94 3.48 -27.87
N ARG A 749 5.01 3.14 -26.57
CA ARG A 749 6.11 2.38 -25.98
C ARG A 749 5.61 1.39 -24.94
N PHE A 750 6.31 0.29 -24.81
CA PHE A 750 6.16 -0.62 -23.68
C PHE A 750 7.30 -0.37 -22.68
N ASN A 751 6.93 -0.09 -21.44
CA ASN A 751 7.83 0.17 -20.33
C ASN A 751 7.69 -0.92 -19.28
N PHE A 752 8.80 -1.53 -18.90
CA PHE A 752 8.90 -2.50 -17.82
C PHE A 752 9.88 -1.98 -16.77
N ARG A 753 9.55 -2.11 -15.50
CA ARG A 753 10.40 -1.73 -14.37
C ARG A 753 10.45 -2.86 -13.36
N MET A 754 11.58 -3.03 -12.71
CA MET A 754 11.75 -3.91 -11.57
C MET A 754 12.56 -3.18 -10.50
N ASN A 755 11.91 -2.86 -9.39
CA ASN A 755 12.57 -2.33 -8.20
C ASN A 755 13.02 -3.50 -7.35
N CYS A 756 14.33 -3.59 -7.10
CA CYS A 756 14.95 -4.70 -6.41
C CYS A 756 15.47 -4.24 -5.05
N ALA A 757 15.30 -5.07 -4.05
CA ALA A 757 15.87 -4.87 -2.73
C ALA A 757 16.54 -6.16 -2.26
N MET A 758 17.61 -6.00 -1.51
CA MET A 758 18.21 -7.11 -0.80
C MET A 758 17.38 -7.37 0.45
N SER A 759 17.14 -8.63 0.79
CA SER A 759 16.59 -8.96 2.09
C SER A 759 17.55 -8.45 3.17
N ASP A 760 17.06 -7.70 4.13
CA ASP A 760 17.87 -7.04 5.16
C ASP A 760 18.79 -8.01 5.94
N ARG A 761 18.61 -9.31 5.78
CA ARG A 761 19.32 -10.36 6.52
C ARG A 761 19.59 -11.64 5.71
N THR A 762 19.66 -11.56 4.40
CA THR A 762 20.16 -12.72 3.63
C THR A 762 21.64 -12.87 3.89
N GLY A 763 22.04 -14.00 4.45
CA GLY A 763 23.43 -14.42 4.54
C GLY A 763 23.99 -14.56 3.14
N ILE A 764 24.53 -13.48 2.63
CA ILE A 764 25.45 -13.55 1.51
C ILE A 764 26.67 -14.28 2.08
N PRO A 765 27.14 -15.38 1.44
CA PRO A 765 28.40 -15.98 1.85
C PRO A 765 29.45 -14.89 2.02
N ALA A 766 30.24 -14.94 3.09
CA ALA A 766 31.26 -13.93 3.37
C ALA A 766 32.19 -13.67 2.19
N SER A 767 32.40 -14.66 1.31
CA SER A 767 33.09 -14.54 0.04
C SER A 767 32.40 -13.63 -0.99
N LEU A 768 31.07 -13.45 -0.94
CA LEU A 768 30.30 -12.55 -1.80
C LEU A 768 30.05 -11.19 -1.11
N ALA A 769 30.10 -11.11 0.21
CA ALA A 769 30.01 -9.85 0.95
C ALA A 769 31.23 -8.94 0.73
N GLN A 770 32.37 -9.49 0.29
CA GLN A 770 33.58 -8.74 -0.07
C GLN A 770 33.59 -8.27 -1.54
N THR A 771 32.80 -8.87 -2.42
CA THR A 771 32.57 -8.40 -3.79
C THR A 771 31.34 -7.52 -3.79
N ASP A 772 31.40 -6.42 -4.53
CA ASP A 772 30.27 -5.51 -4.71
C ASP A 772 29.04 -6.29 -5.21
N SER A 773 28.20 -6.71 -4.27
CA SER A 773 27.04 -7.56 -4.53
C SER A 773 26.10 -6.93 -5.56
N VAL A 774 26.02 -5.60 -5.59
CA VAL A 774 25.19 -4.84 -6.51
C VAL A 774 25.66 -5.02 -7.95
N GLU A 775 26.98 -4.91 -8.22
CA GLU A 775 27.50 -5.08 -9.58
C GLU A 775 27.36 -6.53 -10.07
N PHE A 776 27.53 -7.51 -9.19
CA PHE A 776 27.29 -8.90 -9.52
C PHE A 776 25.83 -9.15 -9.92
N VAL A 777 24.88 -8.63 -9.14
CA VAL A 777 23.45 -8.74 -9.43
C VAL A 777 23.07 -8.00 -10.71
N MET A 778 23.59 -6.77 -10.91
CA MET A 778 23.39 -6.02 -12.15
C MET A 778 23.88 -6.81 -13.37
N SER A 779 25.07 -7.41 -13.28
CA SER A 779 25.63 -8.21 -14.37
C SER A 779 24.80 -9.47 -14.64
N ALA A 780 24.24 -10.10 -13.61
CA ALA A 780 23.34 -11.24 -13.75
C ALA A 780 22.01 -10.84 -14.42
N LEU A 781 21.42 -9.71 -14.01
CA LEU A 781 20.18 -9.20 -14.61
C LEU A 781 20.39 -8.81 -16.08
N ARG A 782 21.51 -8.18 -16.43
CA ARG A 782 21.86 -7.85 -17.83
C ARG A 782 21.89 -9.08 -18.72
N ARG A 783 22.53 -10.17 -18.22
CA ARG A 783 22.55 -11.45 -18.93
C ARG A 783 21.15 -12.03 -19.10
N THR A 784 20.31 -11.98 -18.06
CA THR A 784 18.93 -12.44 -18.12
C THR A 784 18.11 -11.63 -19.14
N VAL A 785 18.22 -10.31 -19.14
CA VAL A 785 17.55 -9.45 -20.14
C VAL A 785 18.01 -9.78 -21.56
N SER A 786 19.31 -10.03 -21.76
CA SER A 786 19.82 -10.45 -23.07
C SER A 786 19.27 -11.82 -23.49
N GLN A 787 19.25 -12.81 -22.58
CA GLN A 787 18.75 -14.17 -22.85
C GLN A 787 17.25 -14.22 -23.16
N VAL A 788 16.47 -13.29 -22.63
CA VAL A 788 15.02 -13.19 -22.91
C VAL A 788 14.77 -12.91 -24.40
N SER A 789 15.73 -12.31 -25.13
CA SER A 789 15.63 -12.11 -26.58
C SER A 789 15.56 -13.41 -27.38
N ASP A 790 15.99 -14.53 -26.80
CA ASP A 790 15.92 -15.83 -27.46
C ASP A 790 14.46 -16.39 -27.51
N GLY A 791 13.54 -15.69 -26.82
CA GLY A 791 12.12 -16.02 -26.79
C GLY A 791 11.76 -17.09 -25.78
N ILE A 792 10.52 -17.58 -25.86
CA ILE A 792 9.97 -18.65 -25.04
C ILE A 792 9.47 -19.81 -25.91
N SER A 793 9.28 -20.97 -25.28
CA SER A 793 8.71 -22.15 -25.93
C SER A 793 7.17 -22.07 -26.03
N ALA A 794 6.59 -22.94 -26.84
CA ALA A 794 5.13 -23.07 -26.97
C ALA A 794 4.47 -23.50 -25.65
N ASP A 795 5.14 -24.34 -24.87
CA ASP A 795 4.66 -24.79 -23.56
C ASP A 795 4.66 -23.63 -22.55
N GLU A 796 5.74 -22.85 -22.46
CA GLU A 796 5.80 -21.63 -21.64
C GLU A 796 4.71 -20.63 -22.06
N MET A 797 4.51 -20.41 -23.36
CA MET A 797 3.46 -19.56 -23.90
C MET A 797 2.07 -19.98 -23.42
N SER A 798 1.77 -21.29 -23.40
CA SER A 798 0.48 -21.81 -22.91
C SER A 798 0.26 -21.49 -21.43
N VAL A 799 1.30 -21.60 -20.61
CA VAL A 799 1.26 -21.26 -19.19
C VAL A 799 0.97 -19.77 -18.99
N TYR A 800 1.77 -18.90 -19.59
CA TYR A 800 1.60 -17.44 -19.42
C TYR A 800 0.28 -16.92 -19.99
N ARG A 801 -0.21 -17.51 -21.10
CA ARG A 801 -1.55 -17.18 -21.63
C ARG A 801 -2.63 -17.50 -20.60
N SER A 802 -2.55 -18.66 -19.95
CA SER A 802 -3.50 -19.07 -18.92
C SER A 802 -3.42 -18.16 -17.69
N MET A 803 -2.22 -17.75 -17.29
CA MET A 803 -2.00 -16.79 -16.21
C MET A 803 -2.62 -15.44 -16.53
N LEU A 804 -2.42 -14.91 -17.74
CA LEU A 804 -2.99 -13.65 -18.18
C LEU A 804 -4.53 -13.68 -18.17
N LEU A 805 -5.14 -14.74 -18.72
CA LEU A 805 -6.60 -14.92 -18.72
C LEU A 805 -7.16 -14.87 -17.29
N LYS A 806 -6.54 -15.59 -16.37
CA LYS A 806 -6.94 -15.67 -14.96
C LYS A 806 -6.77 -14.33 -14.25
N SER A 807 -5.63 -13.65 -14.48
CA SER A 807 -5.36 -12.32 -13.91
C SER A 807 -6.39 -11.29 -14.40
N MET A 808 -6.70 -11.28 -15.69
CA MET A 808 -7.71 -10.36 -16.22
C MET A 808 -9.10 -10.65 -15.66
N GLU A 809 -9.48 -11.92 -15.54
CA GLU A 809 -10.78 -12.30 -14.96
C GLU A 809 -10.94 -11.81 -13.51
N ALA A 810 -9.90 -11.96 -12.69
CA ALA A 810 -9.90 -11.48 -11.31
C ALA A 810 -10.01 -9.94 -11.22
N ARG A 811 -9.35 -9.22 -12.11
CA ARG A 811 -9.32 -7.76 -12.13
C ARG A 811 -10.58 -7.10 -12.68
N MET A 812 -11.38 -7.82 -13.49
CA MET A 812 -12.56 -7.26 -14.13
C MET A 812 -13.73 -6.91 -13.18
N SER A 813 -13.68 -7.36 -11.92
CA SER A 813 -14.64 -6.96 -10.88
C SER A 813 -14.20 -5.74 -10.08
N ASP A 814 -12.94 -5.32 -10.21
CA ASP A 814 -12.38 -4.20 -9.46
C ASP A 814 -12.76 -2.84 -10.09
N PRO A 815 -13.38 -1.90 -9.33
CA PRO A 815 -13.78 -0.59 -9.87
C PRO A 815 -12.64 0.25 -10.43
N GLU A 816 -11.45 0.21 -9.82
CA GLU A 816 -10.29 0.98 -10.29
C GLU A 816 -9.75 0.43 -11.61
N THR A 817 -9.74 -0.89 -11.76
CA THR A 817 -9.39 -1.53 -13.04
C THR A 817 -10.38 -1.15 -14.13
N ILE A 818 -11.68 -1.20 -13.87
CA ILE A 818 -12.72 -0.77 -14.81
C ILE A 818 -12.47 0.69 -15.22
N MET A 819 -12.24 1.59 -14.26
CA MET A 819 -11.96 3.01 -14.56
C MET A 819 -10.71 3.18 -15.41
N SER A 820 -9.63 2.46 -15.13
CA SER A 820 -8.39 2.51 -15.91
C SER A 820 -8.60 2.05 -17.36
N MET A 821 -9.40 1.01 -17.58
CA MET A 821 -9.73 0.51 -18.90
C MET A 821 -10.63 1.49 -19.68
N LEU A 822 -11.53 2.18 -18.97
CA LEU A 822 -12.35 3.26 -19.56
C LEU A 822 -11.48 4.45 -19.99
N VAL A 823 -10.38 4.74 -19.27
CA VAL A 823 -9.38 5.74 -19.70
C VAL A 823 -8.80 5.36 -21.05
N LEU A 824 -8.34 4.12 -21.22
CA LEU A 824 -7.78 3.65 -22.50
C LEU A 824 -8.80 3.82 -23.65
N ARG A 825 -10.05 3.50 -23.40
CA ARG A 825 -11.11 3.64 -24.39
C ARG A 825 -11.42 5.09 -24.74
N TYR A 826 -11.64 5.93 -23.75
CA TYR A 826 -12.17 7.29 -23.96
C TYR A 826 -11.10 8.34 -24.22
N SER A 827 -9.87 8.14 -23.75
CA SER A 827 -8.73 9.02 -24.06
C SER A 827 -8.08 8.62 -25.38
N TYR A 828 -7.93 7.32 -25.64
CA TYR A 828 -7.12 6.82 -26.75
C TYR A 828 -7.90 6.06 -27.82
N GLY A 829 -9.19 5.84 -27.61
CA GLY A 829 -10.03 5.06 -28.55
C GLY A 829 -9.69 3.57 -28.60
N LYS A 830 -8.99 3.05 -27.55
CA LYS A 830 -8.51 1.67 -27.50
C LYS A 830 -9.29 0.85 -26.48
N ASP A 831 -10.04 -0.13 -26.99
CA ASP A 831 -10.79 -1.08 -26.16
C ASP A 831 -10.02 -2.40 -26.05
N MET A 832 -9.38 -2.63 -24.91
CA MET A 832 -8.60 -3.85 -24.64
C MET A 832 -9.39 -4.90 -23.84
N VAL A 833 -10.57 -4.57 -23.36
CA VAL A 833 -11.35 -5.40 -22.44
C VAL A 833 -12.48 -6.16 -23.13
N THR A 834 -13.24 -5.51 -23.99
CA THR A 834 -14.33 -6.18 -24.71
C THR A 834 -13.78 -7.39 -25.47
N LYS A 835 -14.33 -8.58 -25.20
CA LYS A 835 -13.85 -9.86 -25.76
C LYS A 835 -12.34 -10.11 -25.47
N TYR A 836 -11.88 -9.77 -24.26
CA TYR A 836 -10.46 -9.94 -23.90
C TYR A 836 -9.99 -11.39 -24.03
N LYS A 837 -10.86 -12.38 -23.76
CA LYS A 837 -10.52 -13.81 -23.92
C LYS A 837 -10.14 -14.12 -25.36
N ASP A 838 -10.90 -13.62 -26.33
CA ASP A 838 -10.61 -13.82 -27.76
C ASP A 838 -9.30 -13.11 -28.14
N LYS A 839 -9.08 -11.89 -27.62
CA LYS A 839 -7.86 -11.11 -27.87
C LYS A 839 -6.61 -11.79 -27.31
N VAL A 840 -6.70 -12.34 -26.10
CA VAL A 840 -5.59 -13.09 -25.49
C VAL A 840 -5.33 -14.39 -26.24
N ASN A 841 -6.37 -15.11 -26.62
CA ASN A 841 -6.23 -16.38 -27.37
C ASN A 841 -5.68 -16.17 -28.79
N ALA A 842 -5.92 -15.02 -29.39
CA ALA A 842 -5.40 -14.67 -30.71
C ALA A 842 -3.90 -14.31 -30.73
N VAL A 843 -3.27 -14.09 -29.57
CA VAL A 843 -1.83 -13.81 -29.51
C VAL A 843 -1.03 -15.05 -29.89
N THR A 844 -0.12 -14.91 -30.83
CA THR A 844 0.77 -15.99 -31.26
C THR A 844 2.07 -16.01 -30.44
N LEU A 845 2.80 -17.12 -30.50
CA LEU A 845 4.14 -17.22 -29.92
C LEU A 845 5.08 -16.19 -30.53
N ASP A 846 5.01 -15.98 -31.85
CA ASP A 846 5.81 -14.98 -32.56
C ASP A 846 5.57 -13.56 -32.04
N ASN A 847 4.29 -13.19 -31.78
CA ASN A 847 3.98 -11.87 -31.21
C ASN A 847 4.67 -11.65 -29.86
N VAL A 848 4.71 -12.65 -28.99
CA VAL A 848 5.37 -12.54 -27.69
C VAL A 848 6.89 -12.46 -27.86
N ASN A 849 7.47 -13.31 -28.71
CA ASN A 849 8.91 -13.34 -28.96
C ASN A 849 9.40 -12.05 -29.64
N GLU A 850 8.61 -11.46 -30.54
CA GLU A 850 8.89 -10.14 -31.10
C GLU A 850 8.93 -9.04 -30.03
N VAL A 851 7.98 -9.06 -29.08
CA VAL A 851 7.97 -8.09 -27.98
C VAL A 851 9.17 -8.30 -27.06
N LEU A 852 9.52 -9.55 -26.71
CA LEU A 852 10.70 -9.87 -25.87
C LEU A 852 11.98 -9.41 -26.56
N ALA A 853 12.12 -9.62 -27.85
CA ALA A 853 13.26 -9.15 -28.64
C ALA A 853 13.31 -7.61 -28.70
N ALA A 854 12.16 -6.95 -28.83
CA ALA A 854 12.07 -5.49 -28.77
C ALA A 854 12.49 -4.95 -27.39
N MET A 855 12.09 -5.60 -26.30
CA MET A 855 12.49 -5.24 -24.93
C MET A 855 14.01 -5.36 -24.75
N ALA A 856 14.61 -6.43 -25.22
CA ALA A 856 16.06 -6.66 -25.10
C ALA A 856 16.89 -5.63 -25.89
N LYS A 857 16.34 -5.10 -26.99
CA LYS A 857 16.98 -4.06 -27.83
C LYS A 857 16.65 -2.63 -27.39
N GLY A 858 15.73 -2.46 -26.48
CA GLY A 858 15.25 -1.17 -26.01
C GLY A 858 16.27 -0.40 -25.16
N ARG A 859 15.81 0.68 -24.55
CA ARG A 859 16.58 1.42 -23.53
C ARG A 859 16.61 0.59 -22.25
N LEU A 860 17.81 0.20 -21.80
CA LEU A 860 18.05 -0.43 -20.51
C LEU A 860 18.60 0.63 -19.56
N ALA A 861 17.80 1.05 -18.59
CA ALA A 861 18.17 1.97 -17.52
C ALA A 861 18.39 1.20 -16.22
N GLU A 862 19.46 1.54 -15.51
CA GLU A 862 19.83 0.91 -14.25
C GLU A 862 20.14 1.99 -13.21
N TYR A 863 19.52 1.89 -12.07
CA TYR A 863 19.86 2.70 -10.91
C TYR A 863 20.27 1.79 -9.77
N ALA A 864 21.40 2.09 -9.13
CA ALA A 864 21.89 1.28 -8.04
C ALA A 864 22.42 2.14 -6.89
N VAL A 865 22.18 1.67 -5.66
CA VAL A 865 22.77 2.19 -4.45
C VAL A 865 23.69 1.10 -3.88
N ARG A 866 24.96 1.43 -3.71
CA ARG A 866 25.95 0.57 -3.05
C ARG A 866 26.03 0.97 -1.59
N ARG A 867 26.19 -0.02 -0.72
CA ARG A 867 26.35 0.23 0.71
C ARG A 867 27.63 1.01 1.00
N SER A 868 27.54 2.03 1.85
CA SER A 868 28.70 2.69 2.41
C SER A 868 29.43 1.73 3.36
N HIS A 869 30.76 1.74 3.37
CA HIS A 869 31.56 0.81 4.17
C HIS A 869 31.45 1.00 5.70
N GLU A 870 30.83 2.08 6.15
CA GLU A 870 30.58 2.34 7.57
C GLU A 870 29.21 1.78 7.94
N GLY A 871 29.19 0.70 8.72
CA GLY A 871 27.96 0.09 9.21
C GLY A 871 27.17 1.03 10.14
N GLU A 872 25.86 0.81 10.26
CA GLU A 872 24.99 1.54 11.19
C GLU A 872 25.58 1.44 12.61
N GLN A 873 26.09 2.57 13.13
CA GLN A 873 26.45 2.68 14.55
C GLN A 873 25.22 3.21 15.29
N ILE A 874 24.62 2.36 16.11
CA ILE A 874 23.54 2.76 17.02
C ILE A 874 24.19 3.20 18.32
N HIS A 875 24.09 4.48 18.65
CA HIS A 875 24.55 5.04 19.92
C HIS A 875 23.35 5.30 20.83
N GLU A 876 23.27 4.54 21.92
CA GLU A 876 22.28 4.76 22.97
C GLU A 876 22.91 5.58 24.10
N GLN A 877 22.32 6.73 24.44
CA GLN A 877 22.66 7.52 25.61
C GLN A 877 21.50 7.56 26.59
N LYS A 878 21.73 7.12 27.80
CA LYS A 878 20.78 7.26 28.92
C LYS A 878 21.11 8.51 29.71
N LEU A 879 20.20 9.47 29.76
CA LEU A 879 20.31 10.62 30.63
C LEU A 879 19.68 10.26 31.99
N LYS A 880 20.52 10.28 33.04
CA LYS A 880 20.02 10.18 34.41
C LYS A 880 19.25 11.47 34.74
N LYS A 881 18.11 11.35 35.42
CA LYS A 881 17.36 12.48 35.95
C LYS A 881 18.29 13.38 36.78
N PRO A 882 18.13 14.74 36.69
CA PRO A 882 18.82 15.66 37.60
C PRO A 882 18.39 15.48 39.05
#